data_cca4b399ab76f0ad5c7a1becd6f8a5a4
#
_entry.id   cca4b399ab76f0ad5c7a1becd6f8a5a4
#
_cell.length_a   1.000
_cell.length_b   1.000
_cell.length_c   1.000
_cell.angle_alpha   90.00
_cell.angle_beta   90.00
_cell.angle_gamma   90.00
#
_symmetry.space_group_name_H-M   'P 1'
#
loop_
_entity.id
_entity.type
_entity.pdbx_description
1 polymer ?
#
loop_
_entity_poly.entity_id
_entity_poly.type
_entity_poly.pdbx_seq_one_letter_code
_entity_poly.pdbx_strand_id
1 'polypeptide(L)'
;MAHASIGRQGYGRELIAAGLIVGFAVVWRGWTGPSPSTAAPPAAPTGTADPADPAAPAGLKPIALVNGAEISADDLAAECLARHGQSVLETLVNRRIIEQACRKQGLTITKQDVDAEIDALAKRFSVPRDQWLELIQKERGIAPDQYASDIVWPMLALRALAQGAGEPTEAELQQAFENRFGPAVKARILVSRTRGEAESLREKAIASPGEFGAIARQHSVDVGSASANGWVQPIRLHSGDPAFDRAAFALEPDEISPVVQVADQFIVIKCEGRLPAADAKPEDVRPHLAAEIRERKSRQASNDVFRAIQDASRIENVMNDPARAAAQPGIAAVVNGEPLLIDEVRGVAVERHGTEVLEILITRALVRQALSKQQVHIGQADLDAEVARAAVQMGFQRPDGSADVDAWLARVTKEEKIPLQHYFEDVVWPTVALKKLIGGVPVNKEDLDKAFTATFGPRARCRIIVLDSQRRAQEVWQLARQNPTAEAIGALAETYSVDPTTRSLRGEVPPIQRYGGQPTLEREVFGLQPGELSGVVQIADRFMVIFCEGFTEPAKVSFEEVRSELYDDILEKKQRVEMARYFTHLRGSAAIDNFLAGTSQAPPKGGPGRGMPDLTPGATMPQSVADDLVKPRAGSRRPAASQGVVPATHLAP
;
A
#
# COMPACT_ATOMS: atom_id res chain seq x y z
N MET A 1 -34.91 -8.21 32.15
CA MET A 1 -34.30 -8.91 31.04
C MET A 1 -33.48 -7.88 30.26
N ALA A 2 -32.22 -7.78 30.56
CA ALA A 2 -31.31 -6.82 29.94
C ALA A 2 -30.28 -7.61 29.13
N HIS A 3 -30.37 -7.52 27.83
CA HIS A 3 -29.33 -8.04 26.92
C HIS A 3 -28.13 -7.12 26.97
N ALA A 4 -27.05 -7.60 27.57
CA ALA A 4 -25.75 -6.97 27.49
C ALA A 4 -25.11 -7.31 26.13
N SER A 5 -25.03 -6.32 25.26
CA SER A 5 -24.21 -6.41 24.03
C SER A 5 -22.73 -6.34 24.41
N ILE A 6 -22.03 -7.45 24.30
CA ILE A 6 -20.57 -7.50 24.44
C ILE A 6 -19.97 -6.88 23.17
N GLY A 7 -19.32 -5.73 23.34
CA GLY A 7 -18.61 -5.04 22.27
C GLY A 7 -17.47 -5.90 21.71
N ARG A 8 -17.58 -6.26 20.44
CA ARG A 8 -16.53 -6.93 19.67
C ARG A 8 -15.41 -5.92 19.39
N GLN A 9 -14.30 -6.06 20.09
CA GLN A 9 -13.05 -5.41 19.69
C GLN A 9 -12.43 -6.21 18.52
N GLY A 10 -12.61 -5.69 17.31
CA GLY A 10 -12.07 -6.27 16.08
C GLY A 10 -10.61 -5.90 15.84
N TYR A 11 -9.66 -6.55 16.48
CA TYR A 11 -8.21 -6.38 16.22
C TYR A 11 -7.60 -7.46 15.29
N GLY A 12 -8.41 -8.32 14.68
CA GLY A 12 -7.91 -9.42 13.84
C GLY A 12 -8.26 -9.35 12.35
N ARG A 13 -9.15 -8.45 11.94
CA ARG A 13 -9.72 -8.48 10.59
C ARG A 13 -9.00 -7.62 9.53
N GLU A 14 -8.26 -6.60 9.94
CA GLU A 14 -7.60 -5.68 8.98
C GLU A 14 -6.36 -6.29 8.29
N LEU A 15 -5.75 -7.32 8.88
CA LEU A 15 -4.55 -7.97 8.30
C LEU A 15 -4.87 -9.07 7.27
N ILE A 16 -6.11 -9.53 7.19
CA ILE A 16 -6.51 -10.62 6.27
C ILE A 16 -6.99 -10.07 4.93
N ALA A 17 -7.56 -8.88 4.90
CA ALA A 17 -7.99 -8.20 3.67
C ALA A 17 -6.83 -7.78 2.76
N ALA A 18 -5.67 -7.46 3.34
CA ALA A 18 -4.49 -7.06 2.60
C ALA A 18 -3.81 -8.21 1.83
N GLY A 19 -4.06 -9.46 2.19
CA GLY A 19 -3.40 -10.63 1.58
C GLY A 19 -3.97 -11.08 0.23
N LEU A 20 -5.19 -10.70 -0.13
CA LEU A 20 -5.83 -11.08 -1.40
C LEU A 20 -5.74 -9.99 -2.48
N ILE A 21 -5.45 -8.73 -2.09
CA ILE A 21 -5.34 -7.57 -3.00
C ILE A 21 -3.88 -7.17 -3.25
N VAL A 22 -2.91 -7.66 -2.47
CA VAL A 22 -1.48 -7.31 -2.56
C VAL A 22 -0.72 -8.02 -3.70
N GLY A 23 -1.43 -8.47 -4.74
CA GLY A 23 -0.78 -8.72 -6.03
C GLY A 23 -0.59 -7.43 -6.86
N PHE A 24 -1.44 -6.43 -6.69
CA PHE A 24 -1.48 -5.26 -7.56
C PHE A 24 -2.02 -4.01 -6.84
N ALA A 25 -1.22 -3.38 -6.01
CA ALA A 25 -1.51 -2.02 -5.57
C ALA A 25 -0.25 -1.17 -5.69
N VAL A 26 -0.04 -0.59 -6.85
CA VAL A 26 0.77 0.63 -6.98
C VAL A 26 -0.09 1.78 -6.49
N VAL A 27 0.32 2.32 -5.35
CA VAL A 27 -0.32 3.46 -4.67
C VAL A 27 -0.32 4.68 -5.59
N TRP A 28 -1.52 5.11 -5.99
CA TRP A 28 -1.74 6.45 -6.52
C TRP A 28 -2.50 7.28 -5.48
N ARG A 29 -1.86 8.27 -4.93
CA ARG A 29 -2.50 9.34 -4.16
C ARG A 29 -2.53 10.60 -5.00
N GLY A 30 -3.72 11.07 -5.27
CA GLY A 30 -4.03 12.48 -5.44
C GLY A 30 -4.27 12.97 -6.85
N TRP A 31 -5.52 13.00 -7.24
CA TRP A 31 -6.10 14.16 -7.92
C TRP A 31 -7.63 14.09 -7.86
N THR A 32 -8.25 15.09 -7.24
CA THR A 32 -9.70 15.28 -7.24
C THR A 32 -10.06 16.22 -8.38
N GLY A 33 -10.58 15.67 -9.47
CA GLY A 33 -11.31 16.41 -10.49
C GLY A 33 -12.81 16.12 -10.39
N PRO A 34 -13.70 16.98 -10.91
CA PRO A 34 -15.14 16.88 -10.68
C PRO A 34 -15.74 15.62 -11.30
N SER A 35 -16.65 14.99 -10.52
CA SER A 35 -17.35 13.76 -10.87
C SER A 35 -18.20 13.91 -12.14
N PRO A 36 -18.17 12.94 -13.06
CA PRO A 36 -19.15 12.88 -14.13
C PRO A 36 -20.51 12.37 -13.61
N SER A 37 -21.55 12.97 -14.17
CA SER A 37 -22.97 12.69 -13.99
C SER A 37 -23.32 11.20 -14.11
N THR A 38 -24.18 10.75 -13.22
CA THR A 38 -24.82 9.43 -13.19
C THR A 38 -25.54 9.09 -14.49
N ALA A 39 -24.96 8.20 -15.28
CA ALA A 39 -25.69 7.44 -16.28
C ALA A 39 -25.95 6.03 -15.74
N ALA A 40 -27.17 5.55 -15.92
CA ALA A 40 -27.63 4.24 -15.47
C ALA A 40 -26.75 3.11 -16.04
N PRO A 41 -26.57 2.01 -15.31
CA PRO A 41 -25.74 0.90 -15.77
C PRO A 41 -26.35 0.26 -17.02
N PRO A 42 -25.54 -0.06 -18.04
CA PRO A 42 -26.00 -0.85 -19.17
C PRO A 42 -26.35 -2.26 -18.68
N ALA A 43 -27.47 -2.78 -19.19
CA ALA A 43 -27.93 -4.14 -18.94
C ALA A 43 -26.82 -5.14 -19.31
N ALA A 44 -26.62 -6.14 -18.45
CA ALA A 44 -25.69 -7.22 -18.68
C ALA A 44 -25.94 -7.90 -20.04
N PRO A 45 -24.92 -8.23 -20.81
CA PRO A 45 -25.09 -8.96 -22.05
C PRO A 45 -25.52 -10.40 -21.72
N THR A 46 -26.78 -10.71 -21.96
CA THR A 46 -27.27 -12.09 -22.08
C THR A 46 -26.80 -12.65 -23.41
N GLY A 47 -25.80 -13.46 -23.41
CA GLY A 47 -25.28 -14.09 -24.61
C GLY A 47 -24.38 -15.25 -24.26
N THR A 48 -25.00 -16.42 -23.96
CA THR A 48 -24.33 -17.71 -24.02
C THR A 48 -24.15 -18.09 -25.48
N ALA A 49 -22.97 -17.86 -26.02
CA ALA A 49 -22.47 -18.57 -27.17
C ALA A 49 -20.97 -18.66 -27.03
N ASP A 50 -20.50 -19.87 -26.85
CA ASP A 50 -19.11 -20.24 -27.02
C ASP A 50 -18.72 -19.88 -28.48
N PRO A 51 -17.88 -18.90 -28.77
CA PRO A 51 -17.45 -18.67 -30.13
C PRO A 51 -16.43 -19.76 -30.45
N ALA A 52 -16.82 -20.64 -31.38
CA ALA A 52 -15.87 -21.44 -32.13
C ALA A 52 -14.74 -20.52 -32.62
N ASP A 53 -13.53 -20.97 -32.33
CA ASP A 53 -12.25 -20.37 -32.68
C ASP A 53 -12.27 -19.86 -34.13
N PRO A 54 -12.28 -18.54 -34.42
CA PRO A 54 -12.10 -18.09 -35.81
C PRO A 54 -10.61 -18.23 -36.12
N ALA A 55 -10.29 -19.02 -37.12
CA ALA A 55 -8.96 -19.17 -37.67
C ALA A 55 -8.28 -17.80 -37.80
N ALA A 56 -7.17 -17.63 -37.04
CA ALA A 56 -6.40 -16.42 -37.00
C ALA A 56 -5.89 -16.01 -38.40
N PRO A 57 -5.92 -14.72 -38.77
CA PRO A 57 -5.27 -14.27 -40.00
C PRO A 57 -3.75 -14.48 -39.85
N ALA A 58 -3.18 -15.18 -40.83
CA ALA A 58 -1.76 -15.46 -40.92
C ALA A 58 -0.96 -14.16 -40.99
N GLY A 59 -0.07 -13.88 -40.00
CA GLY A 59 0.94 -12.86 -40.18
C GLY A 59 1.64 -12.23 -39.01
N LEU A 60 1.13 -12.26 -37.81
CA LEU A 60 1.82 -11.65 -36.66
C LEU A 60 2.43 -12.74 -35.77
N LYS A 61 3.73 -12.59 -35.44
CA LYS A 61 4.40 -13.52 -34.52
C LYS A 61 3.70 -13.47 -33.15
N PRO A 62 3.43 -14.64 -32.53
CA PRO A 62 2.82 -14.67 -31.20
C PRO A 62 3.76 -13.96 -30.20
N ILE A 63 3.16 -13.27 -29.22
CA ILE A 63 3.91 -12.61 -28.15
C ILE A 63 4.25 -13.58 -27.03
N ALA A 64 3.45 -14.65 -26.90
CA ALA A 64 3.72 -15.77 -26.02
C ALA A 64 3.05 -17.05 -26.52
N LEU A 65 3.58 -18.21 -26.09
CA LEU A 65 2.97 -19.53 -26.25
C LEU A 65 2.73 -20.16 -24.88
N VAL A 66 1.54 -20.72 -24.68
CA VAL A 66 1.19 -21.41 -23.43
C VAL A 66 0.70 -22.81 -23.78
N ASN A 67 1.52 -23.82 -23.53
CA ASN A 67 1.27 -25.21 -23.97
C ASN A 67 0.93 -25.32 -25.47
N GLY A 68 1.57 -24.49 -26.30
CA GLY A 68 1.36 -24.43 -27.74
C GLY A 68 0.18 -23.55 -28.19
N ALA A 69 -0.65 -23.02 -27.27
CA ALA A 69 -1.65 -22.02 -27.60
C ALA A 69 -1.02 -20.62 -27.66
N GLU A 70 -1.35 -19.88 -28.73
CA GLU A 70 -0.78 -18.56 -28.99
C GLU A 70 -1.51 -17.47 -28.19
N ILE A 71 -0.75 -16.50 -27.69
CA ILE A 71 -1.24 -15.20 -27.25
C ILE A 71 -0.70 -14.19 -28.27
N SER A 72 -1.60 -13.50 -28.97
CA SER A 72 -1.22 -12.56 -30.01
C SER A 72 -0.80 -11.19 -29.46
N ALA A 73 -0.07 -10.42 -30.26
CA ALA A 73 0.25 -9.03 -29.93
C ALA A 73 -1.01 -8.15 -29.84
N ASP A 74 -2.05 -8.48 -30.63
CA ASP A 74 -3.32 -7.77 -30.60
C ASP A 74 -4.11 -8.04 -29.33
N ASP A 75 -4.11 -9.28 -28.83
CA ASP A 75 -4.73 -9.63 -27.53
C ASP A 75 -4.06 -8.85 -26.38
N LEU A 76 -2.72 -8.82 -26.38
CA LEU A 76 -1.97 -8.05 -25.40
C LEU A 76 -2.29 -6.56 -25.48
N ALA A 77 -2.30 -6.00 -26.69
CA ALA A 77 -2.58 -4.58 -26.91
C ALA A 77 -4.01 -4.20 -26.53
N ALA A 78 -4.98 -5.07 -26.84
CA ALA A 78 -6.39 -4.88 -26.46
C ALA A 78 -6.55 -4.89 -24.91
N GLU A 79 -5.94 -5.86 -24.24
CA GLU A 79 -6.00 -5.96 -22.79
C GLU A 79 -5.26 -4.79 -22.11
N CYS A 80 -4.08 -4.36 -22.62
CA CYS A 80 -3.38 -3.18 -22.13
C CYS A 80 -4.22 -1.90 -22.30
N LEU A 81 -4.89 -1.75 -23.43
CA LEU A 81 -5.79 -0.62 -23.69
C LEU A 81 -7.00 -0.63 -22.75
N ALA A 82 -7.62 -1.79 -22.54
CA ALA A 82 -8.76 -1.93 -21.64
C ALA A 82 -8.41 -1.56 -20.19
N ARG A 83 -7.22 -1.94 -19.73
CA ARG A 83 -6.78 -1.72 -18.34
C ARG A 83 -6.20 -0.33 -18.09
N HIS A 84 -5.36 0.12 -18.99
CA HIS A 84 -4.50 1.30 -18.80
C HIS A 84 -4.77 2.42 -19.80
N GLY A 85 -5.64 2.18 -20.79
CA GLY A 85 -5.88 3.12 -21.88
C GLY A 85 -6.32 4.50 -21.41
N GLN A 86 -7.17 4.58 -20.39
CA GLN A 86 -7.61 5.88 -19.87
C GLN A 86 -6.46 6.69 -19.27
N SER A 87 -5.66 6.11 -18.41
CA SER A 87 -4.53 6.81 -17.75
C SER A 87 -3.43 7.17 -18.74
N VAL A 88 -3.18 6.29 -19.72
CA VAL A 88 -2.24 6.58 -20.81
C VAL A 88 -2.77 7.70 -21.70
N LEU A 89 -4.06 7.70 -22.04
CA LEU A 89 -4.68 8.76 -22.83
C LEU A 89 -4.55 10.12 -22.13
N GLU A 90 -4.84 10.20 -20.82
CA GLU A 90 -4.69 11.43 -20.04
C GLU A 90 -3.24 11.95 -20.09
N THR A 91 -2.25 11.06 -19.94
CA THR A 91 -0.84 11.41 -20.05
C THR A 91 -0.49 11.95 -21.44
N LEU A 92 -0.94 11.28 -22.49
CA LEU A 92 -0.68 11.71 -23.88
C LEU A 92 -1.40 13.02 -24.24
N VAL A 93 -2.62 13.23 -23.74
CA VAL A 93 -3.35 14.50 -23.91
C VAL A 93 -2.58 15.64 -23.22
N ASN A 94 -2.17 15.46 -21.97
CA ASN A 94 -1.39 16.45 -21.25
C ASN A 94 -0.08 16.78 -21.97
N ARG A 95 0.62 15.77 -22.45
CA ARG A 95 1.83 15.95 -23.25
C ARG A 95 1.54 16.75 -24.53
N ARG A 96 0.47 16.40 -25.27
CA ARG A 96 0.08 17.05 -26.52
C ARG A 96 -0.23 18.54 -26.33
N ILE A 97 -0.95 18.93 -25.25
CA ILE A 97 -1.24 20.35 -24.98
C ILE A 97 0.04 21.14 -24.66
N ILE A 98 0.98 20.53 -23.92
CA ILE A 98 2.28 21.16 -23.62
C ILE A 98 3.11 21.29 -24.90
N GLU A 99 3.19 20.25 -25.74
CA GLU A 99 3.90 20.31 -27.03
C GLU A 99 3.33 21.39 -27.96
N GLN A 100 2.01 21.52 -28.01
CA GLN A 100 1.36 22.57 -28.79
C GLN A 100 1.66 23.97 -28.25
N ALA A 101 1.70 24.14 -26.92
CA ALA A 101 2.07 25.41 -26.30
C ALA A 101 3.54 25.77 -26.59
N CYS A 102 4.46 24.81 -26.49
CA CYS A 102 5.86 24.99 -26.84
C CYS A 102 6.01 25.39 -28.34
N ARG A 103 5.32 24.69 -29.26
CA ARG A 103 5.34 25.02 -30.70
C ARG A 103 4.87 26.46 -30.97
N LYS A 104 3.79 26.90 -30.29
CA LYS A 104 3.28 28.28 -30.43
C LYS A 104 4.29 29.36 -30.00
N GLN A 105 5.15 29.05 -29.04
CA GLN A 105 6.17 29.95 -28.52
C GLN A 105 7.57 29.73 -29.15
N GLY A 106 7.71 28.81 -30.12
CA GLY A 106 8.98 28.46 -30.73
C GLY A 106 9.99 27.80 -29.79
N LEU A 107 9.50 27.18 -28.72
CA LEU A 107 10.32 26.47 -27.73
C LEU A 107 10.49 24.99 -28.15
N THR A 108 11.73 24.51 -28.02
CA THR A 108 12.07 23.09 -28.26
C THR A 108 12.86 22.56 -27.09
N ILE A 109 12.39 21.49 -26.49
CA ILE A 109 13.09 20.73 -25.45
C ILE A 109 13.69 19.50 -26.11
N THR A 110 15.01 19.44 -26.15
CA THR A 110 15.75 18.36 -26.80
C THR A 110 15.99 17.19 -25.86
N LYS A 111 16.33 16.03 -26.41
CA LYS A 111 16.78 14.88 -25.60
C LYS A 111 18.01 15.25 -24.74
N GLN A 112 18.91 16.07 -25.28
CA GLN A 112 20.10 16.52 -24.55
C GLN A 112 19.74 17.37 -23.33
N ASP A 113 18.70 18.21 -23.41
CA ASP A 113 18.20 18.98 -22.26
C ASP A 113 17.65 18.06 -21.18
N VAL A 114 16.89 17.03 -21.58
CA VAL A 114 16.33 16.02 -20.66
C VAL A 114 17.44 15.23 -19.98
N ASP A 115 18.44 14.76 -20.74
CA ASP A 115 19.59 14.03 -20.20
C ASP A 115 20.39 14.89 -19.22
N ALA A 116 20.64 16.15 -19.53
CA ALA A 116 21.33 17.09 -18.66
C ALA A 116 20.58 17.35 -17.35
N GLU A 117 19.24 17.44 -17.40
CA GLU A 117 18.43 17.62 -16.20
C GLU A 117 18.45 16.36 -15.32
N ILE A 118 18.39 15.16 -15.92
CA ILE A 118 18.52 13.90 -15.18
C ILE A 118 19.87 13.84 -14.46
N ASP A 119 20.98 14.23 -15.13
CA ASP A 119 22.30 14.30 -14.53
C ASP A 119 22.36 15.31 -13.37
N ALA A 120 21.72 16.48 -13.54
CA ALA A 120 21.63 17.50 -12.51
C ALA A 120 20.84 17.02 -11.29
N LEU A 121 19.73 16.30 -11.51
CA LEU A 121 18.93 15.70 -10.44
C LEU A 121 19.73 14.63 -9.68
N ALA A 122 20.37 13.70 -10.39
CA ALA A 122 21.21 12.67 -9.78
C ALA A 122 22.34 13.28 -8.92
N LYS A 123 23.02 14.29 -9.45
CA LYS A 123 24.07 15.05 -8.75
C LYS A 123 23.55 15.75 -7.49
N ARG A 124 22.34 16.30 -7.52
CA ARG A 124 21.69 16.95 -6.36
C ARG A 124 21.49 15.99 -5.20
N PHE A 125 21.22 14.71 -5.50
CA PHE A 125 21.10 13.65 -4.49
C PHE A 125 22.43 12.94 -4.21
N SER A 126 23.54 13.42 -4.79
CA SER A 126 24.89 12.84 -4.63
C SER A 126 24.99 11.38 -5.03
N VAL A 127 24.23 10.97 -6.05
CA VAL A 127 24.25 9.60 -6.62
C VAL A 127 24.62 9.66 -8.11
N PRO A 128 25.28 8.61 -8.65
CA PRO A 128 25.46 8.46 -10.09
C PRO A 128 24.13 8.34 -10.84
N ARG A 129 24.09 8.81 -12.11
CA ARG A 129 22.89 8.74 -12.96
C ARG A 129 22.23 7.37 -13.00
N ASP A 130 23.03 6.33 -13.24
CA ASP A 130 22.50 4.96 -13.40
C ASP A 130 21.85 4.48 -12.10
N GLN A 131 22.48 4.76 -10.96
CA GLN A 131 21.90 4.45 -9.64
C GLN A 131 20.64 5.26 -9.36
N TRP A 132 20.58 6.52 -9.81
CA TRP A 132 19.38 7.34 -9.71
C TRP A 132 18.22 6.73 -10.48
N LEU A 133 18.44 6.35 -11.74
CA LEU A 133 17.42 5.73 -12.58
C LEU A 133 17.01 4.35 -12.05
N GLU A 134 17.95 3.54 -11.58
CA GLU A 134 17.65 2.27 -10.91
C GLU A 134 16.81 2.46 -9.65
N LEU A 135 17.11 3.47 -8.84
CA LEU A 135 16.34 3.82 -7.65
C LEU A 135 14.90 4.21 -8.00
N ILE A 136 14.71 5.06 -9.02
CA ILE A 136 13.38 5.45 -9.52
C ILE A 136 12.61 4.22 -10.00
N GLN A 137 13.24 3.34 -10.75
CA GLN A 137 12.62 2.11 -11.24
C GLN A 137 12.23 1.18 -10.09
N LYS A 138 13.13 0.97 -9.13
CA LYS A 138 12.92 0.05 -8.01
C LYS A 138 11.89 0.54 -7.00
N GLU A 139 11.96 1.84 -6.63
CA GLU A 139 11.11 2.39 -5.57
C GLU A 139 9.75 2.89 -6.09
N ARG A 140 9.66 3.25 -7.38
CA ARG A 140 8.46 3.83 -7.98
C ARG A 140 7.89 3.03 -9.16
N GLY A 141 8.61 2.01 -9.65
CA GLY A 141 8.18 1.21 -10.79
C GLY A 141 8.21 1.97 -12.13
N ILE A 142 8.92 3.11 -12.21
CA ILE A 142 8.95 3.97 -13.40
C ILE A 142 10.22 3.64 -14.20
N ALA A 143 10.04 3.17 -15.45
CA ALA A 143 11.17 2.90 -16.33
C ALA A 143 11.96 4.17 -16.68
N PRO A 144 13.27 4.09 -16.95
CA PRO A 144 14.10 5.26 -17.30
C PRO A 144 13.55 6.11 -18.44
N ASP A 145 13.07 5.49 -19.52
CA ASP A 145 12.49 6.20 -20.67
C ASP A 145 11.16 6.87 -20.30
N GLN A 146 10.35 6.23 -19.49
CA GLN A 146 9.12 6.82 -18.95
C GLN A 146 9.44 8.00 -18.02
N TYR A 147 10.46 7.89 -17.18
CA TYR A 147 10.90 9.00 -16.32
C TYR A 147 11.32 10.21 -17.15
N ALA A 148 12.09 9.98 -18.21
CA ALA A 148 12.53 11.04 -19.12
C ALA A 148 11.34 11.69 -19.85
N SER A 149 10.40 10.87 -20.39
CA SER A 149 9.30 11.36 -21.26
C SER A 149 8.13 11.98 -20.48
N ASP A 150 7.76 11.41 -19.35
CA ASP A 150 6.53 11.76 -18.64
C ASP A 150 6.75 12.71 -17.47
N ILE A 151 7.98 12.77 -16.95
CA ILE A 151 8.30 13.58 -15.78
C ILE A 151 9.28 14.70 -16.13
N VAL A 152 10.44 14.35 -16.68
CA VAL A 152 11.50 15.35 -16.89
C VAL A 152 11.19 16.27 -18.07
N TRP A 153 10.76 15.72 -19.20
CA TRP A 153 10.44 16.52 -20.38
C TRP A 153 9.30 17.53 -20.12
N PRO A 154 8.14 17.16 -19.55
CA PRO A 154 7.07 18.13 -19.23
C PRO A 154 7.51 19.18 -18.22
N MET A 155 8.30 18.80 -17.22
CA MET A 155 8.84 19.72 -16.23
C MET A 155 9.72 20.79 -16.90
N LEU A 156 10.62 20.41 -17.80
CA LEU A 156 11.46 21.33 -18.56
C LEU A 156 10.62 22.23 -19.48
N ALA A 157 9.66 21.65 -20.20
CA ALA A 157 8.77 22.36 -21.11
C ALA A 157 7.96 23.43 -20.36
N LEU A 158 7.33 23.07 -19.25
CA LEU A 158 6.56 24.01 -18.43
C LEU A 158 7.43 25.10 -17.79
N ARG A 159 8.66 24.74 -17.36
CA ARG A 159 9.63 25.71 -16.87
C ARG A 159 10.03 26.72 -17.95
N ALA A 160 10.23 26.24 -19.17
CA ALA A 160 10.54 27.10 -20.31
C ALA A 160 9.35 27.99 -20.70
N LEU A 161 8.13 27.46 -20.72
CA LEU A 161 6.90 28.21 -21.00
C LEU A 161 6.60 29.26 -19.93
N ALA A 162 6.98 29.02 -18.67
CA ALA A 162 6.81 29.98 -17.57
C ALA A 162 7.77 31.17 -17.65
N GLN A 163 8.69 31.19 -18.60
CA GLN A 163 9.62 32.31 -18.91
C GLN A 163 10.30 32.91 -17.68
N GLY A 164 10.79 32.05 -16.80
CA GLY A 164 11.50 32.45 -15.60
C GLY A 164 10.59 33.05 -14.52
N ALA A 165 10.33 32.25 -13.49
CA ALA A 165 9.82 32.80 -12.24
C ALA A 165 10.88 33.80 -11.74
N GLY A 166 10.51 35.08 -11.67
CA GLY A 166 11.43 36.16 -11.37
C GLY A 166 12.40 35.89 -10.22
N GLU A 167 13.51 36.58 -10.23
CA GLU A 167 14.50 36.51 -9.15
C GLU A 167 13.86 36.77 -7.79
N PRO A 168 14.37 36.18 -6.72
CA PRO A 168 13.92 36.45 -5.36
C PRO A 168 14.07 37.93 -5.03
N THR A 169 13.03 38.53 -4.51
CA THR A 169 13.09 39.89 -3.98
C THR A 169 13.81 39.90 -2.63
N GLU A 170 14.32 41.06 -2.23
CA GLU A 170 14.94 41.25 -0.92
C GLU A 170 13.98 40.89 0.24
N ALA A 171 12.69 41.25 0.09
CA ALA A 171 11.66 40.93 1.07
C ALA A 171 11.45 39.40 1.21
N GLU A 172 11.42 38.67 0.09
CA GLU A 172 11.29 37.19 0.11
C GLU A 172 12.51 36.53 0.76
N LEU A 173 13.71 37.04 0.50
CA LEU A 173 14.95 36.55 1.13
C LEU A 173 14.96 36.81 2.62
N GLN A 174 14.55 38.01 3.05
CA GLN A 174 14.43 38.36 4.46
C GLN A 174 13.39 37.44 5.17
N GLN A 175 12.20 37.26 4.58
CA GLN A 175 11.17 36.39 5.12
C GLN A 175 11.64 34.93 5.23
N ALA A 176 12.33 34.41 4.21
CA ALA A 176 12.90 33.07 4.24
C ALA A 176 13.99 32.91 5.31
N PHE A 177 14.80 33.96 5.51
CA PHE A 177 15.81 33.98 6.56
C PHE A 177 15.15 33.96 7.95
N GLU A 178 14.17 34.83 8.20
CA GLU A 178 13.43 34.90 9.45
C GLU A 178 12.68 33.62 9.75
N ASN A 179 12.07 33.00 8.74
CA ASN A 179 11.40 31.71 8.87
C ASN A 179 12.35 30.59 9.29
N ARG A 180 13.57 30.57 8.74
CA ARG A 180 14.50 29.46 8.97
C ARG A 180 15.43 29.67 10.16
N PHE A 181 15.89 30.89 10.37
CA PHE A 181 16.94 31.24 11.32
C PHE A 181 16.48 32.23 12.40
N GLY A 182 15.33 32.88 12.21
CA GLY A 182 14.79 33.87 13.13
C GLY A 182 14.43 33.26 14.51
N PRO A 183 14.06 34.11 15.47
CA PRO A 183 13.57 33.64 16.75
C PRO A 183 12.31 32.76 16.57
N ALA A 184 12.05 31.89 17.53
CA ALA A 184 10.90 31.01 17.50
C ALA A 184 10.17 30.97 18.84
N VAL A 185 8.85 30.73 18.77
CA VAL A 185 7.99 30.56 19.94
C VAL A 185 7.79 29.06 20.17
N LYS A 186 8.19 28.57 21.34
CA LYS A 186 7.79 27.24 21.82
C LYS A 186 6.34 27.32 22.24
N ALA A 187 5.46 26.53 21.62
CA ALA A 187 4.05 26.64 21.87
C ALA A 187 3.35 25.29 21.93
N ARG A 188 2.22 25.31 22.63
CA ARG A 188 1.18 24.29 22.50
C ARG A 188 -0.02 24.91 21.82
N ILE A 189 -0.73 24.11 21.04
CA ILE A 189 -1.96 24.52 20.41
C ILE A 189 -3.13 23.63 20.79
N LEU A 190 -4.32 24.20 20.66
CA LEU A 190 -5.58 23.53 20.80
C LEU A 190 -6.42 23.93 19.59
N VAL A 191 -6.85 22.97 18.82
CA VAL A 191 -7.55 23.17 17.54
C VAL A 191 -8.99 22.70 17.68
N SER A 192 -9.95 23.52 17.24
CA SER A 192 -11.38 23.22 17.24
C SER A 192 -12.02 23.52 15.87
N ARG A 193 -13.14 22.88 15.60
CA ARG A 193 -13.90 23.11 14.34
C ARG A 193 -14.76 24.36 14.39
N THR A 194 -15.16 24.79 15.59
CA THR A 194 -16.02 25.95 15.76
C THR A 194 -15.40 26.96 16.72
N ARG A 195 -15.70 28.24 16.50
CA ARG A 195 -15.22 29.32 17.37
C ARG A 195 -15.72 29.16 18.81
N GLY A 196 -16.99 28.76 19.01
CA GLY A 196 -17.60 28.60 20.34
C GLY A 196 -16.89 27.50 21.15
N GLU A 197 -16.54 26.37 20.53
CA GLU A 197 -15.74 25.33 21.19
C GLU A 197 -14.35 25.85 21.57
N ALA A 198 -13.68 26.56 20.65
CA ALA A 198 -12.35 27.12 20.91
C ALA A 198 -12.39 28.12 22.09
N GLU A 199 -13.41 28.98 22.16
CA GLU A 199 -13.60 29.94 23.26
C GLU A 199 -13.83 29.23 24.58
N SER A 200 -14.71 28.21 24.62
CA SER A 200 -14.97 27.40 25.82
C SER A 200 -13.71 26.68 26.30
N LEU A 201 -12.93 26.09 25.39
CA LEU A 201 -11.68 25.41 25.71
C LEU A 201 -10.60 26.39 26.15
N ARG A 202 -10.57 27.59 25.56
CA ARG A 202 -9.69 28.67 26.00
C ARG A 202 -9.99 29.11 27.45
N GLU A 203 -11.25 29.28 27.82
CA GLU A 203 -11.66 29.62 29.18
C GLU A 203 -11.18 28.56 30.18
N LYS A 204 -11.34 27.27 29.86
CA LYS A 204 -10.84 26.16 30.67
C LYS A 204 -9.30 26.22 30.80
N ALA A 205 -8.62 26.49 29.69
CA ALA A 205 -7.15 26.57 29.67
C ALA A 205 -6.63 27.78 30.47
N ILE A 206 -7.35 28.90 30.48
CA ILE A 206 -7.01 30.08 31.31
C ILE A 206 -7.25 29.78 32.80
N ALA A 207 -8.34 29.06 33.13
CA ALA A 207 -8.62 28.66 34.51
C ALA A 207 -7.58 27.67 35.08
N SER A 208 -7.00 26.83 34.21
CA SER A 208 -6.00 25.81 34.59
C SER A 208 -4.85 25.75 33.57
N PRO A 209 -3.94 26.75 33.52
CA PRO A 209 -2.89 26.82 32.48
C PRO A 209 -1.94 25.62 32.46
N GLY A 210 -1.72 24.97 33.61
CA GLY A 210 -0.93 23.75 33.71
C GLY A 210 -1.54 22.52 33.02
N GLU A 211 -2.87 22.52 32.85
CA GLU A 211 -3.61 21.43 32.23
C GLU A 211 -3.83 21.61 30.72
N PHE A 212 -3.29 22.68 30.12
CA PHE A 212 -3.44 22.96 28.68
C PHE A 212 -3.14 21.73 27.81
N GLY A 213 -2.08 21.01 28.13
CA GLY A 213 -1.71 19.81 27.40
C GLY A 213 -2.72 18.67 27.53
N ALA A 214 -3.31 18.49 28.69
CA ALA A 214 -4.36 17.49 28.92
C ALA A 214 -5.65 17.86 28.15
N ILE A 215 -6.02 19.15 28.19
CA ILE A 215 -7.15 19.69 27.43
C ILE A 215 -6.92 19.49 25.92
N ALA A 216 -5.74 19.82 25.40
CA ALA A 216 -5.40 19.63 23.99
C ALA A 216 -5.48 18.15 23.59
N ARG A 217 -4.94 17.24 24.39
CA ARG A 217 -5.00 15.79 24.13
C ARG A 217 -6.44 15.27 24.07
N GLN A 218 -7.32 15.79 24.91
CA GLN A 218 -8.69 15.30 25.04
C GLN A 218 -9.65 15.93 24.02
N HIS A 219 -9.44 17.18 23.63
CA HIS A 219 -10.42 17.98 22.91
C HIS A 219 -9.94 18.54 21.56
N SER A 220 -8.63 18.58 21.28
CA SER A 220 -8.13 19.09 20.01
C SER A 220 -8.50 18.17 18.86
N VAL A 221 -9.03 18.75 17.78
CA VAL A 221 -9.38 17.99 16.57
C VAL A 221 -8.17 17.67 15.69
N ASP A 222 -7.05 18.34 15.90
CA ASP A 222 -5.78 18.00 15.24
C ASP A 222 -5.09 16.85 15.98
N VAL A 223 -5.17 15.65 15.40
CA VAL A 223 -4.67 14.41 15.99
C VAL A 223 -3.16 14.47 16.27
N GLY A 224 -2.40 15.18 15.42
CA GLY A 224 -0.96 15.31 15.54
C GLY A 224 -0.56 16.04 16.83
N SER A 225 -1.04 17.26 17.02
CA SER A 225 -0.76 18.04 18.23
C SER A 225 -1.46 17.47 19.46
N ALA A 226 -2.68 16.92 19.33
CA ALA A 226 -3.39 16.28 20.43
C ALA A 226 -2.58 15.14 21.05
N SER A 227 -2.03 14.23 20.26
CA SER A 227 -1.20 13.11 20.72
C SER A 227 0.07 13.57 21.43
N ALA A 228 0.60 14.73 21.04
CA ALA A 228 1.75 15.39 21.65
C ALA A 228 1.38 16.35 22.79
N ASN A 229 0.19 16.25 23.41
CA ASN A 229 -0.30 17.17 24.44
C ASN A 229 -0.29 18.65 24.00
N GLY A 230 -0.67 18.90 22.75
CA GLY A 230 -0.70 20.23 22.17
C GLY A 230 0.64 20.72 21.61
N TRP A 231 1.75 20.04 21.86
CA TRP A 231 3.06 20.47 21.37
C TRP A 231 3.10 20.51 19.84
N VAL A 232 3.63 21.60 19.34
CA VAL A 232 3.96 21.80 17.92
C VAL A 232 5.43 22.13 17.77
N GLN A 233 5.92 22.05 16.54
CA GLN A 233 7.26 22.56 16.25
C GLN A 233 7.35 24.06 16.58
N PRO A 234 8.51 24.56 17.05
CA PRO A 234 8.66 25.97 17.38
C PRO A 234 8.19 26.85 16.22
N ILE A 235 7.24 27.74 16.49
CA ILE A 235 6.61 28.63 15.53
C ILE A 235 7.60 29.76 15.20
N ARG A 236 7.85 29.94 13.91
CA ARG A 236 8.69 31.04 13.40
C ARG A 236 7.84 32.00 12.57
N LEU A 237 8.29 33.23 12.40
CA LEU A 237 7.64 34.16 11.49
C LEU A 237 7.65 33.62 10.05
N HIS A 238 6.62 33.92 9.31
CA HIS A 238 6.43 33.50 7.91
C HIS A 238 6.38 31.98 7.74
N SER A 239 5.92 31.25 8.79
CA SER A 239 5.82 29.77 8.78
C SER A 239 4.52 29.28 8.13
N GLY A 240 3.52 30.14 8.00
CA GLY A 240 2.21 29.76 7.46
C GLY A 240 1.24 30.92 7.45
N ASP A 241 0.20 30.86 8.27
CA ASP A 241 -0.81 31.90 8.35
C ASP A 241 -0.30 33.13 9.12
N PRO A 242 -0.36 34.34 8.53
CA PRO A 242 0.14 35.55 9.19
C PRO A 242 -0.61 35.93 10.47
N ALA A 243 -1.87 35.53 10.64
CA ALA A 243 -2.63 35.79 11.85
C ALA A 243 -2.16 34.87 12.98
N PHE A 244 -1.87 33.61 12.65
CA PHE A 244 -1.30 32.64 13.58
C PHE A 244 0.09 33.05 14.06
N ASP A 245 0.98 33.40 13.12
CA ASP A 245 2.33 33.84 13.45
C ASP A 245 2.31 35.09 14.36
N ARG A 246 1.51 36.11 14.01
CA ARG A 246 1.37 37.32 14.82
C ARG A 246 0.80 37.03 16.21
N ALA A 247 -0.19 36.16 16.31
CA ALA A 247 -0.76 35.78 17.60
C ALA A 247 0.27 35.07 18.47
N ALA A 248 1.03 34.13 17.91
CA ALA A 248 2.06 33.41 18.65
C ALA A 248 3.18 34.35 19.16
N PHE A 249 3.63 35.27 18.31
CA PHE A 249 4.70 36.21 18.65
C PHE A 249 4.27 37.35 19.57
N ALA A 250 2.98 37.62 19.70
CA ALA A 250 2.45 38.61 20.63
C ALA A 250 2.40 38.10 22.09
N LEU A 251 2.51 36.79 22.31
CA LEU A 251 2.41 36.19 23.64
C LEU A 251 3.71 36.25 24.41
N GLU A 252 3.64 36.54 25.68
CA GLU A 252 4.71 36.30 26.64
C GLU A 252 4.71 34.83 27.10
N PRO A 253 5.81 34.33 27.68
CA PRO A 253 5.84 32.99 28.27
C PRO A 253 4.68 32.75 29.24
N ASP A 254 4.06 31.57 29.16
CA ASP A 254 2.87 31.13 29.87
C ASP A 254 1.55 31.82 29.50
N GLU A 255 1.55 32.75 28.56
CA GLU A 255 0.35 33.45 28.10
C GLU A 255 -0.42 32.61 27.08
N ILE A 256 -1.75 32.75 27.09
CA ILE A 256 -2.70 32.05 26.21
C ILE A 256 -3.36 33.05 25.27
N SER A 257 -3.30 32.82 23.97
CA SER A 257 -3.84 33.70 22.93
C SER A 257 -5.37 33.81 22.99
N PRO A 258 -5.94 34.87 22.41
CA PRO A 258 -7.30 34.84 21.89
C PRO A 258 -7.46 33.69 20.86
N VAL A 259 -8.72 33.35 20.53
CA VAL A 259 -9.01 32.39 19.47
C VAL A 259 -8.58 32.98 18.12
N VAL A 260 -7.69 32.29 17.43
CA VAL A 260 -7.20 32.64 16.10
C VAL A 260 -7.87 31.75 15.07
N GLN A 261 -8.44 32.35 14.02
CA GLN A 261 -8.96 31.58 12.89
C GLN A 261 -7.88 31.38 11.85
N VAL A 262 -7.67 30.11 11.46
CA VAL A 262 -6.73 29.70 10.40
C VAL A 262 -7.51 28.79 9.47
N ALA A 263 -7.73 29.24 8.25
CA ALA A 263 -8.63 28.59 7.29
C ALA A 263 -10.03 28.31 7.89
N ASP A 264 -10.42 27.04 7.97
CA ASP A 264 -11.69 26.55 8.53
C ASP A 264 -11.61 26.12 10.00
N GLN A 265 -10.46 26.33 10.66
CA GLN A 265 -10.19 25.92 12.03
C GLN A 265 -10.00 27.11 12.98
N PHE A 266 -10.23 26.87 14.25
CA PHE A 266 -10.07 27.84 15.33
C PHE A 266 -9.02 27.33 16.32
N ILE A 267 -7.98 28.13 16.53
CA ILE A 267 -6.78 27.73 17.27
C ILE A 267 -6.59 28.62 18.50
N VAL A 268 -6.27 28.01 19.62
CA VAL A 268 -5.79 28.68 20.84
C VAL A 268 -4.32 28.27 21.03
N ILE A 269 -3.46 29.24 21.23
CA ILE A 269 -2.01 29.07 21.38
C ILE A 269 -1.63 29.35 22.82
N LYS A 270 -0.84 28.49 23.45
CA LYS A 270 -0.13 28.78 24.69
C LYS A 270 1.36 28.90 24.41
N CYS A 271 1.95 30.04 24.79
CA CYS A 271 3.40 30.24 24.73
C CYS A 271 4.07 29.51 25.90
N GLU A 272 4.94 28.55 25.61
CA GLU A 272 5.74 27.82 26.60
C GLU A 272 7.17 28.39 26.74
N GLY A 273 7.49 29.39 25.93
CA GLY A 273 8.78 30.07 25.96
C GLY A 273 9.27 30.50 24.59
N ARG A 274 10.40 31.15 24.54
CA ARG A 274 10.99 31.68 23.32
C ARG A 274 12.35 31.06 23.05
N LEU A 275 12.67 30.85 21.78
CA LEU A 275 13.99 30.45 21.31
C LEU A 275 14.66 31.64 20.64
N PRO A 276 15.94 31.92 20.91
CA PRO A 276 16.68 32.96 20.20
C PRO A 276 16.82 32.59 18.72
N ALA A 277 17.13 33.60 17.90
CA ALA A 277 17.55 33.38 16.53
C ALA A 277 18.77 32.45 16.48
N ALA A 278 18.87 31.64 15.43
CA ALA A 278 20.07 30.85 15.19
C ALA A 278 21.27 31.77 14.85
N ASP A 279 22.46 31.34 15.22
CA ASP A 279 23.70 32.02 14.88
C ASP A 279 24.06 31.73 13.39
N ALA A 280 23.34 32.39 12.49
CA ALA A 280 23.54 32.28 11.05
C ALA A 280 23.67 33.66 10.45
N LYS A 281 24.72 33.87 9.65
CA LYS A 281 24.92 35.14 8.94
C LYS A 281 24.09 35.11 7.67
N PRO A 282 23.30 36.19 7.41
CA PRO A 282 22.47 36.27 6.21
C PRO A 282 23.26 36.07 4.91
N GLU A 283 24.48 36.61 4.82
CA GLU A 283 25.34 36.51 3.65
C GLU A 283 25.75 35.05 3.33
N ASP A 284 25.97 34.19 4.33
CA ASP A 284 26.42 32.82 4.16
C ASP A 284 25.29 31.92 3.62
N VAL A 285 24.05 32.19 4.01
CA VAL A 285 22.88 31.35 3.66
C VAL A 285 22.07 31.92 2.49
N ARG A 286 22.29 33.21 2.14
CA ARG A 286 21.57 33.89 1.07
C ARG A 286 21.57 33.14 -0.27
N PRO A 287 22.70 32.60 -0.78
CA PRO A 287 22.69 31.85 -2.05
C PRO A 287 21.76 30.64 -2.00
N HIS A 288 21.72 29.94 -0.87
CA HIS A 288 20.87 28.79 -0.68
C HIS A 288 19.39 29.17 -0.60
N LEU A 289 19.04 30.19 0.18
CA LEU A 289 17.67 30.69 0.27
C LEU A 289 17.18 31.21 -1.09
N ALA A 290 18.04 31.91 -1.83
CA ALA A 290 17.72 32.39 -3.17
C ALA A 290 17.41 31.25 -4.13
N ALA A 291 18.17 30.14 -4.07
CA ALA A 291 17.94 28.98 -4.88
C ALA A 291 16.60 28.27 -4.52
N GLU A 292 16.29 28.15 -3.23
CA GLU A 292 15.02 27.57 -2.76
C GLU A 292 13.81 28.41 -3.19
N ILE A 293 13.89 29.74 -3.06
CA ILE A 293 12.82 30.64 -3.47
C ILE A 293 12.63 30.60 -4.98
N ARG A 294 13.73 30.64 -5.75
CA ARG A 294 13.70 30.57 -7.22
C ARG A 294 13.04 29.26 -7.68
N GLU A 295 13.37 28.13 -7.06
CA GLU A 295 12.79 26.86 -7.40
C GLU A 295 11.29 26.79 -7.03
N ARG A 296 10.88 27.31 -5.86
CA ARG A 296 9.48 27.41 -5.47
C ARG A 296 8.67 28.27 -6.45
N LYS A 297 9.18 29.46 -6.81
CA LYS A 297 8.55 30.35 -7.79
C LYS A 297 8.45 29.70 -9.16
N SER A 298 9.49 29.00 -9.59
CA SER A 298 9.49 28.27 -10.86
C SER A 298 8.44 27.17 -10.89
N ARG A 299 8.33 26.39 -9.83
CA ARG A 299 7.27 25.38 -9.72
C ARG A 299 5.87 25.98 -9.73
N GLN A 300 5.65 27.05 -8.96
CA GLN A 300 4.37 27.75 -8.95
C GLN A 300 4.00 28.27 -10.33
N ALA A 301 4.92 28.98 -10.98
CA ALA A 301 4.70 29.52 -12.33
C ALA A 301 4.46 28.39 -13.36
N SER A 302 5.18 27.27 -13.26
CA SER A 302 4.94 26.09 -14.12
C SER A 302 3.55 25.52 -13.93
N ASN A 303 3.08 25.41 -12.67
CA ASN A 303 1.72 24.92 -12.36
C ASN A 303 0.64 25.89 -12.89
N ASP A 304 0.85 27.20 -12.73
CA ASP A 304 -0.10 28.21 -13.20
C ASP A 304 -0.16 28.22 -14.74
N VAL A 305 0.98 28.09 -15.41
CA VAL A 305 1.05 27.95 -16.87
C VAL A 305 0.36 26.66 -17.33
N PHE A 306 0.60 25.54 -16.67
CA PHE A 306 -0.06 24.27 -17.04
C PHE A 306 -1.57 24.37 -16.90
N ARG A 307 -2.07 24.94 -15.79
CA ARG A 307 -3.50 25.18 -15.60
C ARG A 307 -4.08 26.07 -16.68
N ALA A 308 -3.40 27.19 -16.99
CA ALA A 308 -3.83 28.08 -18.06
C ALA A 308 -3.87 27.40 -19.44
N ILE A 309 -2.90 26.52 -19.73
CA ILE A 309 -2.88 25.73 -20.97
C ILE A 309 -4.05 24.74 -20.99
N GLN A 310 -4.32 24.05 -19.89
CA GLN A 310 -5.45 23.12 -19.78
C GLN A 310 -6.78 23.84 -19.98
N ASP A 311 -7.00 24.96 -19.30
CA ASP A 311 -8.24 25.74 -19.36
C ASP A 311 -8.48 26.33 -20.78
N ALA A 312 -7.42 26.65 -21.50
CA ALA A 312 -7.48 27.17 -22.86
C ALA A 312 -7.60 26.05 -23.94
N SER A 313 -7.43 24.80 -23.57
CA SER A 313 -7.41 23.67 -24.52
C SER A 313 -8.80 23.08 -24.71
N ARG A 314 -9.15 22.83 -25.97
CA ARG A 314 -10.34 22.05 -26.31
C ARG A 314 -9.96 20.59 -26.47
N ILE A 315 -10.42 19.75 -25.55
CA ILE A 315 -10.17 18.32 -25.53
C ILE A 315 -11.49 17.58 -25.73
N GLU A 316 -11.55 16.77 -26.77
CA GLU A 316 -12.68 15.87 -27.06
C GLU A 316 -12.20 14.43 -26.85
N ASN A 317 -12.65 13.79 -25.75
CA ASN A 317 -12.37 12.38 -25.52
C ASN A 317 -13.33 11.55 -26.40
N VAL A 318 -12.76 10.76 -27.31
CA VAL A 318 -13.50 9.89 -28.24
C VAL A 318 -13.53 8.46 -27.69
N MET A 319 -12.42 7.97 -27.16
CA MET A 319 -12.28 6.59 -26.71
C MET A 319 -13.27 6.19 -25.60
N ASN A 320 -13.59 7.11 -24.71
CA ASN A 320 -14.48 6.84 -23.55
C ASN A 320 -15.96 7.15 -23.85
N ASP A 321 -16.29 7.54 -25.07
CA ASP A 321 -17.66 7.79 -25.54
C ASP A 321 -17.99 6.80 -26.68
N PRO A 322 -18.81 5.76 -26.44
CA PRO A 322 -19.09 4.74 -27.43
C PRO A 322 -19.68 5.30 -28.76
N ALA A 323 -20.49 6.35 -28.67
CA ALA A 323 -21.10 6.96 -29.87
C ALA A 323 -20.04 7.70 -30.68
N ARG A 324 -19.13 8.42 -30.05
CA ARG A 324 -18.02 9.10 -30.72
C ARG A 324 -17.00 8.10 -31.25
N ALA A 325 -16.66 7.07 -30.50
CA ALA A 325 -15.76 6.02 -30.96
C ALA A 325 -16.26 5.31 -32.22
N ALA A 326 -17.57 5.05 -32.30
CA ALA A 326 -18.19 4.49 -33.48
C ALA A 326 -18.17 5.47 -34.68
N ALA A 327 -18.33 6.77 -34.44
CA ALA A 327 -18.32 7.81 -35.48
C ALA A 327 -16.89 8.17 -35.93
N GLN A 328 -15.88 7.96 -35.12
CA GLN A 328 -14.49 8.32 -35.40
C GLN A 328 -13.55 7.14 -35.09
N PRO A 329 -13.61 6.05 -35.86
CA PRO A 329 -12.80 4.86 -35.61
C PRO A 329 -11.31 5.19 -35.72
N GLY A 330 -10.51 4.63 -34.81
CA GLY A 330 -9.07 4.84 -34.76
C GLY A 330 -8.60 6.13 -34.05
N ILE A 331 -9.52 6.99 -33.58
CA ILE A 331 -9.20 8.20 -32.81
C ILE A 331 -9.47 7.95 -31.33
N ALA A 332 -8.50 8.25 -30.48
CA ALA A 332 -8.65 8.17 -29.04
C ALA A 332 -9.14 9.50 -28.45
N ALA A 333 -8.60 10.62 -28.93
CA ALA A 333 -9.04 11.97 -28.56
C ALA A 333 -8.72 12.98 -29.68
N VAL A 334 -9.37 14.16 -29.61
CA VAL A 334 -8.99 15.32 -30.45
C VAL A 334 -8.57 16.44 -29.51
N VAL A 335 -7.35 16.94 -29.68
CA VAL A 335 -6.74 17.98 -28.82
C VAL A 335 -6.50 19.23 -29.66
N ASN A 336 -7.28 20.30 -29.43
CA ASN A 336 -7.23 21.56 -30.20
C ASN A 336 -7.34 21.34 -31.72
N GLY A 337 -8.15 20.36 -32.16
CA GLY A 337 -8.33 20.00 -33.56
C GLY A 337 -7.31 18.99 -34.12
N GLU A 338 -6.26 18.64 -33.40
CA GLU A 338 -5.30 17.60 -33.78
C GLU A 338 -5.74 16.24 -33.24
N PRO A 339 -5.89 15.19 -34.07
CA PRO A 339 -6.26 13.86 -33.59
C PRO A 339 -5.09 13.19 -32.86
N LEU A 340 -5.39 12.48 -31.77
CA LEU A 340 -4.55 11.52 -31.11
C LEU A 340 -5.09 10.13 -31.40
N LEU A 341 -4.26 9.28 -31.98
CA LEU A 341 -4.72 7.98 -32.48
C LEU A 341 -4.80 6.94 -31.37
N ILE A 342 -5.73 6.00 -31.51
CA ILE A 342 -5.86 4.90 -30.55
C ILE A 342 -4.61 4.00 -30.55
N ASP A 343 -3.92 3.90 -31.69
CA ASP A 343 -2.69 3.13 -31.81
C ASP A 343 -1.51 3.77 -31.06
N GLU A 344 -1.49 5.10 -30.91
CA GLU A 344 -0.53 5.79 -30.05
C GLU A 344 -0.77 5.40 -28.59
N VAL A 345 -2.04 5.41 -28.14
CA VAL A 345 -2.41 4.99 -26.78
C VAL A 345 -2.07 3.51 -26.56
N ARG A 346 -2.39 2.67 -27.53
CA ARG A 346 -2.13 1.23 -27.51
C ARG A 346 -0.64 0.92 -27.42
N GLY A 347 0.18 1.58 -28.23
CA GLY A 347 1.63 1.42 -28.24
C GLY A 347 2.24 1.76 -26.88
N VAL A 348 1.90 2.91 -26.32
CA VAL A 348 2.39 3.35 -25.00
C VAL A 348 1.86 2.46 -23.87
N ALA A 349 0.61 1.98 -23.95
CA ALA A 349 0.05 1.06 -22.96
C ALA A 349 0.81 -0.29 -22.96
N VAL A 350 1.14 -0.82 -24.13
CA VAL A 350 1.94 -2.05 -24.25
C VAL A 350 3.37 -1.84 -23.77
N GLU A 351 4.00 -0.72 -24.15
CA GLU A 351 5.36 -0.39 -23.71
C GLU A 351 5.47 -0.35 -22.19
N ARG A 352 4.51 0.27 -21.50
CA ARG A 352 4.55 0.46 -20.04
C ARG A 352 4.06 -0.73 -19.24
N HIS A 353 3.02 -1.40 -19.72
CA HIS A 353 2.28 -2.41 -18.95
C HIS A 353 2.28 -3.79 -19.60
N GLY A 354 2.86 -3.93 -20.80
CA GLY A 354 2.77 -5.17 -21.59
C GLY A 354 3.31 -6.38 -20.85
N THR A 355 4.42 -6.26 -20.13
CA THR A 355 5.00 -7.39 -19.38
C THR A 355 4.07 -7.89 -18.28
N GLU A 356 3.47 -6.97 -17.53
CA GLU A 356 2.54 -7.29 -16.45
C GLU A 356 1.24 -7.88 -16.98
N VAL A 357 0.67 -7.25 -18.00
CA VAL A 357 -0.59 -7.69 -18.62
C VAL A 357 -0.40 -9.05 -19.31
N LEU A 358 0.76 -9.30 -19.94
CA LEU A 358 1.05 -10.59 -20.54
C LEU A 358 1.07 -11.73 -19.50
N GLU A 359 1.60 -11.49 -18.31
CA GLU A 359 1.56 -12.48 -17.21
C GLU A 359 0.12 -12.79 -16.76
N ILE A 360 -0.78 -11.80 -16.79
CA ILE A 360 -2.21 -12.01 -16.53
C ILE A 360 -2.82 -12.89 -17.64
N LEU A 361 -2.54 -12.59 -18.91
CA LEU A 361 -3.04 -13.38 -20.04
C LEU A 361 -2.50 -14.84 -20.00
N ILE A 362 -1.20 -15.03 -19.70
CA ILE A 362 -0.61 -16.36 -19.52
C ILE A 362 -1.32 -17.12 -18.39
N THR A 363 -1.52 -16.47 -17.25
CA THR A 363 -2.21 -17.07 -16.08
C THR A 363 -3.64 -17.46 -16.46
N ARG A 364 -4.38 -16.58 -17.13
CA ARG A 364 -5.75 -16.82 -17.58
C ARG A 364 -5.81 -17.98 -18.59
N ALA A 365 -4.85 -18.06 -19.53
CA ALA A 365 -4.74 -19.15 -20.49
C ALA A 365 -4.49 -20.50 -19.80
N LEU A 366 -3.57 -20.57 -18.84
CA LEU A 366 -3.31 -21.79 -18.06
C LEU A 366 -4.54 -22.29 -17.33
N VAL A 367 -5.27 -21.41 -16.65
CA VAL A 367 -6.46 -21.77 -15.91
C VAL A 367 -7.58 -22.23 -16.85
N ARG A 368 -7.80 -21.55 -17.99
CA ARG A 368 -8.78 -21.96 -19.01
C ARG A 368 -8.47 -23.33 -19.60
N GLN A 369 -7.19 -23.60 -19.91
CA GLN A 369 -6.76 -24.91 -20.39
C GLN A 369 -7.00 -26.02 -19.35
N ALA A 370 -6.76 -25.74 -18.07
CA ALA A 370 -7.02 -26.69 -17.00
C ALA A 370 -8.52 -26.99 -16.83
N LEU A 371 -9.38 -25.96 -16.89
CA LEU A 371 -10.84 -26.13 -16.89
C LEU A 371 -11.32 -26.98 -18.05
N SER A 372 -10.86 -26.66 -19.28
CA SER A 372 -11.22 -27.43 -20.48
C SER A 372 -10.78 -28.88 -20.37
N LYS A 373 -9.56 -29.15 -19.89
CA LYS A 373 -9.04 -30.50 -19.70
C LYS A 373 -9.86 -31.33 -18.72
N GLN A 374 -10.38 -30.70 -17.66
CA GLN A 374 -11.23 -31.35 -16.65
C GLN A 374 -12.72 -31.26 -16.96
N GLN A 375 -13.10 -30.65 -18.07
CA GLN A 375 -14.50 -30.42 -18.48
C GLN A 375 -15.31 -29.65 -17.42
N VAL A 376 -14.66 -28.72 -16.73
CA VAL A 376 -15.28 -27.90 -15.68
C VAL A 376 -15.83 -26.62 -16.31
N HIS A 377 -17.10 -26.33 -16.04
CA HIS A 377 -17.76 -25.12 -16.50
C HIS A 377 -18.03 -24.16 -15.32
N ILE A 378 -17.89 -22.85 -15.57
CA ILE A 378 -18.21 -21.79 -14.63
C ILE A 378 -19.41 -21.03 -15.19
N GLY A 379 -20.51 -21.04 -14.44
CA GLY A 379 -21.71 -20.27 -14.77
C GLY A 379 -21.78 -18.96 -13.96
N GLN A 380 -22.70 -18.07 -14.36
CA GLN A 380 -22.93 -16.80 -13.65
C GLN A 380 -23.26 -17.03 -12.17
N ALA A 381 -24.06 -18.05 -11.85
CA ALA A 381 -24.42 -18.39 -10.48
C ALA A 381 -23.20 -18.71 -9.59
N ASP A 382 -22.14 -19.27 -10.16
CA ASP A 382 -20.88 -19.54 -9.42
C ASP A 382 -20.15 -18.25 -9.07
N LEU A 383 -20.15 -17.29 -10.02
CA LEU A 383 -19.53 -15.97 -9.82
C LEU A 383 -20.31 -15.16 -8.78
N ASP A 384 -21.64 -15.13 -8.90
CA ASP A 384 -22.51 -14.42 -7.97
C ASP A 384 -22.39 -14.97 -6.54
N ALA A 385 -22.33 -16.30 -6.40
CA ALA A 385 -22.11 -16.95 -5.12
C ALA A 385 -20.76 -16.59 -4.49
N GLU A 386 -19.70 -16.48 -5.29
CA GLU A 386 -18.38 -16.09 -4.79
C GLU A 386 -18.35 -14.61 -4.37
N VAL A 387 -19.00 -13.73 -5.12
CA VAL A 387 -19.13 -12.30 -4.74
C VAL A 387 -19.91 -12.15 -3.45
N ALA A 388 -21.05 -12.89 -3.31
CA ALA A 388 -21.84 -12.89 -2.08
C ALA A 388 -21.03 -13.39 -0.89
N ARG A 389 -20.27 -14.49 -1.06
CA ARG A 389 -19.37 -15.00 -0.04
C ARG A 389 -18.31 -13.98 0.37
N ALA A 390 -17.68 -13.31 -0.61
CA ALA A 390 -16.68 -12.28 -0.36
C ALA A 390 -17.29 -11.10 0.41
N ALA A 391 -18.49 -10.66 0.06
CA ALA A 391 -19.21 -9.60 0.76
C ALA A 391 -19.42 -9.95 2.24
N VAL A 392 -19.97 -11.14 2.53
CA VAL A 392 -20.18 -11.62 3.90
C VAL A 392 -18.87 -11.67 4.68
N GLN A 393 -17.82 -12.19 4.09
CA GLN A 393 -16.50 -12.32 4.72
C GLN A 393 -15.88 -10.97 5.06
N MET A 394 -16.09 -9.97 4.21
CA MET A 394 -15.62 -8.60 4.43
C MET A 394 -16.54 -7.79 5.35
N GLY A 395 -17.57 -8.41 5.91
CA GLY A 395 -18.50 -7.80 6.87
C GLY A 395 -19.64 -7.02 6.23
N PHE A 396 -19.85 -7.15 4.91
CA PHE A 396 -20.97 -6.54 4.20
C PHE A 396 -22.18 -7.47 4.26
N GLN A 397 -22.93 -7.37 5.37
CA GLN A 397 -24.13 -8.14 5.62
C GLN A 397 -25.31 -7.21 5.90
N ARG A 398 -26.48 -7.59 5.39
CA ARG A 398 -27.75 -6.95 5.75
C ARG A 398 -28.18 -7.38 7.17
N PRO A 399 -29.14 -6.69 7.79
CA PRO A 399 -29.64 -7.04 9.12
C PRO A 399 -30.19 -8.47 9.25
N ASP A 400 -30.65 -9.05 8.15
CA ASP A 400 -31.14 -10.45 8.06
C ASP A 400 -30.02 -11.49 7.90
N GLY A 401 -28.76 -11.07 7.87
CA GLY A 401 -27.60 -11.92 7.70
C GLY A 401 -27.24 -12.24 6.24
N SER A 402 -28.04 -11.81 5.26
CA SER A 402 -27.73 -11.98 3.85
C SER A 402 -26.58 -11.07 3.39
N ALA A 403 -25.90 -11.47 2.31
CA ALA A 403 -24.82 -10.66 1.72
C ALA A 403 -25.36 -9.32 1.19
N ASP A 404 -24.68 -8.24 1.53
CA ASP A 404 -24.90 -6.93 0.90
C ASP A 404 -23.90 -6.75 -0.26
N VAL A 405 -24.22 -7.41 -1.38
CA VAL A 405 -23.39 -7.41 -2.58
C VAL A 405 -23.24 -6.02 -3.16
N ASP A 406 -24.30 -5.20 -3.12
CA ASP A 406 -24.28 -3.85 -3.68
C ASP A 406 -23.31 -2.95 -2.93
N ALA A 407 -23.35 -3.00 -1.58
CA ALA A 407 -22.42 -2.25 -0.75
C ALA A 407 -20.97 -2.73 -0.94
N TRP A 408 -20.75 -4.03 -1.07
CA TRP A 408 -19.44 -4.60 -1.37
C TRP A 408 -18.89 -4.14 -2.72
N LEU A 409 -19.66 -4.27 -3.79
CA LEU A 409 -19.24 -3.84 -5.13
C LEU A 409 -19.04 -2.32 -5.21
N ALA A 410 -19.85 -1.54 -4.47
CA ALA A 410 -19.64 -0.10 -4.36
C ALA A 410 -18.31 0.24 -3.68
N ARG A 411 -17.90 -0.51 -2.65
CA ARG A 411 -16.59 -0.37 -2.04
C ARG A 411 -15.47 -0.69 -3.04
N VAL A 412 -15.53 -1.84 -3.69
CA VAL A 412 -14.53 -2.27 -4.69
C VAL A 412 -14.33 -1.21 -5.77
N THR A 413 -15.43 -0.66 -6.30
CA THR A 413 -15.37 0.28 -7.43
C THR A 413 -15.05 1.72 -7.03
N LYS A 414 -15.57 2.21 -5.89
CA LYS A 414 -15.43 3.62 -5.48
C LYS A 414 -14.24 3.85 -4.56
N GLU A 415 -14.01 2.97 -3.57
CA GLU A 415 -12.94 3.13 -2.60
C GLU A 415 -11.64 2.52 -3.10
N GLU A 416 -11.68 1.27 -3.58
CA GLU A 416 -10.51 0.58 -4.11
C GLU A 416 -10.20 0.97 -5.58
N LYS A 417 -11.14 1.68 -6.24
CA LYS A 417 -11.01 2.17 -7.62
C LYS A 417 -10.73 1.06 -8.65
N ILE A 418 -11.20 -0.15 -8.39
CA ILE A 418 -11.07 -1.29 -9.30
C ILE A 418 -12.31 -1.33 -10.21
N PRO A 419 -12.16 -1.25 -11.54
CA PRO A 419 -13.28 -1.42 -12.45
C PRO A 419 -13.98 -2.77 -12.21
N LEU A 420 -15.30 -2.77 -12.24
CA LEU A 420 -16.10 -3.97 -11.95
C LEU A 420 -15.71 -5.15 -12.82
N GLN A 421 -15.49 -4.91 -14.11
CA GLN A 421 -15.05 -5.93 -15.06
C GLN A 421 -13.72 -6.57 -14.62
N HIS A 422 -12.73 -5.77 -14.25
CA HIS A 422 -11.43 -6.30 -13.79
C HIS A 422 -11.56 -7.05 -12.46
N TYR A 423 -12.44 -6.61 -11.56
CA TYR A 423 -12.71 -7.37 -10.34
C TYR A 423 -13.25 -8.77 -10.65
N PHE A 424 -14.20 -8.88 -11.58
CA PHE A 424 -14.74 -10.18 -12.01
C PHE A 424 -13.69 -11.03 -12.74
N GLU A 425 -12.92 -10.46 -13.65
CA GLU A 425 -11.97 -11.20 -14.49
C GLU A 425 -10.70 -11.62 -13.77
N ASP A 426 -10.21 -10.82 -12.81
CA ASP A 426 -8.90 -11.03 -12.19
C ASP A 426 -8.99 -11.60 -10.78
N VAL A 427 -10.14 -11.44 -10.11
CA VAL A 427 -10.32 -11.88 -8.73
C VAL A 427 -11.38 -12.98 -8.63
N VAL A 428 -12.60 -12.69 -9.09
CA VAL A 428 -13.74 -13.60 -8.89
C VAL A 428 -13.60 -14.86 -9.75
N TRP A 429 -13.44 -14.69 -11.07
CA TRP A 429 -13.38 -15.81 -12.00
C TRP A 429 -12.20 -16.76 -11.72
N PRO A 430 -10.94 -16.29 -11.51
CA PRO A 430 -9.84 -17.21 -11.20
C PRO A 430 -10.02 -17.93 -9.86
N THR A 431 -10.62 -17.27 -8.88
CA THR A 431 -10.91 -17.87 -7.57
C THR A 431 -11.92 -19.00 -7.72
N VAL A 432 -13.02 -18.77 -8.43
CA VAL A 432 -14.03 -19.78 -8.72
C VAL A 432 -13.43 -20.93 -9.53
N ALA A 433 -12.64 -20.60 -10.55
CA ALA A 433 -11.97 -21.57 -11.40
C ALA A 433 -11.08 -22.51 -10.59
N LEU A 434 -10.20 -21.95 -9.78
CA LEU A 434 -9.29 -22.74 -8.95
C LEU A 434 -10.04 -23.55 -7.89
N LYS A 435 -11.07 -23.01 -7.26
CA LYS A 435 -11.92 -23.76 -6.31
C LYS A 435 -12.56 -24.99 -6.97
N LYS A 436 -13.08 -24.83 -8.18
CA LYS A 436 -13.67 -25.96 -8.93
C LYS A 436 -12.60 -26.97 -9.37
N LEU A 437 -11.41 -26.51 -9.77
CA LEU A 437 -10.30 -27.38 -10.20
C LEU A 437 -9.71 -28.22 -9.07
N ILE A 438 -9.61 -27.68 -7.86
CA ILE A 438 -9.14 -28.43 -6.69
C ILE A 438 -10.21 -29.38 -6.11
N GLY A 439 -11.49 -29.14 -6.45
CA GLY A 439 -12.62 -29.92 -5.91
C GLY A 439 -12.87 -29.69 -4.42
N GLY A 440 -13.52 -30.65 -3.78
CA GLY A 440 -13.85 -30.57 -2.36
C GLY A 440 -12.61 -30.74 -1.47
N VAL A 441 -12.37 -29.79 -0.60
CA VAL A 441 -11.28 -29.85 0.40
C VAL A 441 -11.89 -30.30 1.72
N PRO A 442 -11.52 -31.47 2.26
CA PRO A 442 -12.12 -31.97 3.49
C PRO A 442 -11.61 -31.23 4.71
N VAL A 443 -12.55 -30.91 5.61
CA VAL A 443 -12.26 -30.45 6.96
C VAL A 443 -12.60 -31.58 7.90
N ASN A 444 -11.60 -32.15 8.55
CA ASN A 444 -11.81 -33.28 9.47
C ASN A 444 -11.97 -32.80 10.93
N LYS A 445 -12.31 -33.72 11.83
CA LYS A 445 -12.50 -33.40 13.24
C LYS A 445 -11.23 -32.85 13.89
N GLU A 446 -10.08 -33.40 13.53
CA GLU A 446 -8.79 -32.96 14.07
C GLU A 446 -8.48 -31.49 13.72
N ASP A 447 -8.82 -31.05 12.50
CA ASP A 447 -8.68 -29.66 12.09
C ASP A 447 -9.55 -28.74 12.97
N LEU A 448 -10.78 -29.14 13.22
CA LEU A 448 -11.73 -28.41 14.07
C LEU A 448 -11.24 -28.33 15.53
N ASP A 449 -10.77 -29.43 16.08
CA ASP A 449 -10.27 -29.53 17.45
C ASP A 449 -9.01 -28.64 17.61
N LYS A 450 -8.10 -28.65 16.63
CA LYS A 450 -6.91 -27.80 16.60
C LYS A 450 -7.28 -26.32 16.50
N ALA A 451 -8.19 -25.95 15.61
CA ALA A 451 -8.63 -24.58 15.43
C ALA A 451 -9.37 -24.04 16.68
N PHE A 452 -10.23 -24.87 17.28
CA PHE A 452 -10.89 -24.51 18.53
C PHE A 452 -9.87 -24.26 19.65
N THR A 453 -8.89 -25.17 19.80
CA THR A 453 -7.82 -25.03 20.80
C THR A 453 -6.95 -23.78 20.54
N ALA A 454 -6.62 -23.49 19.28
CA ALA A 454 -5.84 -22.32 18.89
C ALA A 454 -6.57 -21.01 19.23
N THR A 455 -7.88 -20.95 18.98
CA THR A 455 -8.67 -19.74 19.11
C THR A 455 -9.15 -19.50 20.54
N PHE A 456 -9.68 -20.55 21.19
CA PHE A 456 -10.39 -20.47 22.46
C PHE A 456 -9.67 -21.16 23.63
N GLY A 457 -8.62 -21.93 23.34
CA GLY A 457 -7.84 -22.64 24.36
C GLY A 457 -6.96 -21.73 25.22
N PRO A 458 -6.35 -22.30 26.25
CA PRO A 458 -5.41 -21.58 27.08
C PRO A 458 -4.19 -21.14 26.26
N ARG A 459 -3.69 -19.94 26.55
CA ARG A 459 -2.46 -19.40 25.95
C ARG A 459 -1.38 -19.31 27.01
N ALA A 460 -0.14 -19.59 26.63
CA ALA A 460 0.99 -19.51 27.53
C ALA A 460 1.53 -18.09 27.62
N ARG A 461 1.66 -17.55 28.83
CA ARG A 461 2.32 -16.30 29.12
C ARG A 461 3.79 -16.59 29.41
N CYS A 462 4.66 -16.02 28.59
CA CYS A 462 6.09 -16.32 28.64
C CYS A 462 6.94 -15.07 28.53
N ARG A 463 8.16 -15.17 29.08
CA ARG A 463 9.28 -14.29 28.73
C ARG A 463 10.28 -15.05 27.88
N ILE A 464 10.77 -14.40 26.83
CA ILE A 464 11.71 -15.00 25.89
C ILE A 464 12.95 -14.12 25.76
N ILE A 465 14.10 -14.75 25.89
CA ILE A 465 15.40 -14.13 25.60
C ILE A 465 15.86 -14.69 24.26
N VAL A 466 16.03 -13.83 23.26
CA VAL A 466 16.47 -14.21 21.91
C VAL A 466 17.96 -13.93 21.75
N LEU A 467 18.71 -14.92 21.26
CA LEU A 467 20.18 -14.87 21.18
C LEU A 467 20.65 -15.30 19.77
N ASP A 468 21.82 -14.84 19.38
CA ASP A 468 22.40 -15.04 18.04
C ASP A 468 23.30 -16.29 17.96
N SER A 469 23.73 -16.84 19.09
CA SER A 469 24.62 -18.00 19.11
C SER A 469 24.29 -18.96 20.26
N GLN A 470 24.52 -20.25 20.01
CA GLN A 470 24.29 -21.32 20.98
C GLN A 470 25.12 -21.13 22.24
N ARG A 471 26.39 -20.74 22.10
CA ARG A 471 27.28 -20.50 23.23
C ARG A 471 26.71 -19.43 24.16
N ARG A 472 26.29 -18.29 23.59
CA ARG A 472 25.74 -17.19 24.36
C ARG A 472 24.41 -17.56 25.00
N ALA A 473 23.61 -18.39 24.31
CA ALA A 473 22.37 -18.91 24.84
C ALA A 473 22.59 -19.82 26.06
N GLN A 474 23.64 -20.65 26.04
CA GLN A 474 24.03 -21.47 27.19
C GLN A 474 24.51 -20.65 28.38
N GLU A 475 25.34 -19.62 28.11
CA GLU A 475 25.80 -18.69 29.19
C GLU A 475 24.61 -17.98 29.86
N VAL A 476 23.68 -17.44 29.05
CA VAL A 476 22.48 -16.76 29.56
C VAL A 476 21.54 -17.73 30.26
N TRP A 477 21.39 -18.93 29.73
CA TRP A 477 20.58 -20.00 30.35
C TRP A 477 21.11 -20.38 31.75
N GLN A 478 22.43 -20.48 31.91
CA GLN A 478 23.03 -20.75 33.22
C GLN A 478 22.75 -19.62 34.24
N LEU A 479 22.78 -18.36 33.78
CA LEU A 479 22.42 -17.21 34.63
C LEU A 479 20.92 -17.25 34.99
N ALA A 480 20.07 -17.51 34.02
CA ALA A 480 18.63 -17.63 34.20
C ALA A 480 18.24 -18.75 35.17
N ARG A 481 18.94 -19.87 35.13
CA ARG A 481 18.72 -21.03 36.01
C ARG A 481 19.05 -20.75 37.47
N GLN A 482 19.96 -19.82 37.76
CA GLN A 482 20.32 -19.45 39.17
C GLN A 482 19.19 -18.74 39.88
N ASN A 483 18.38 -17.97 39.16
CA ASN A 483 17.24 -17.25 39.71
C ASN A 483 16.09 -17.21 38.65
N PRO A 484 15.30 -18.30 38.51
CA PRO A 484 14.25 -18.39 37.52
C PRO A 484 12.97 -17.65 37.96
N THR A 485 13.04 -16.32 38.01
CA THR A 485 11.91 -15.44 38.32
C THR A 485 11.64 -14.51 37.16
N ALA A 486 10.39 -14.09 36.98
CA ALA A 486 9.99 -13.17 35.92
C ALA A 486 10.84 -11.89 35.91
N GLU A 487 11.18 -11.38 37.08
CA GLU A 487 12.00 -10.18 37.24
C GLU A 487 13.45 -10.39 36.75
N ALA A 488 14.08 -11.50 37.19
CA ALA A 488 15.45 -11.81 36.79
C ALA A 488 15.58 -12.13 35.32
N ILE A 489 14.63 -12.90 34.77
CA ILE A 489 14.56 -13.21 33.32
C ILE A 489 14.32 -11.92 32.53
N GLY A 490 13.48 -11.01 33.03
CA GLY A 490 13.27 -9.70 32.41
C GLY A 490 14.55 -8.87 32.34
N ALA A 491 15.33 -8.82 33.39
CA ALA A 491 16.63 -8.12 33.42
C ALA A 491 17.66 -8.77 32.44
N LEU A 492 17.66 -10.10 32.35
CA LEU A 492 18.51 -10.81 31.40
C LEU A 492 18.06 -10.54 29.95
N ALA A 493 16.76 -10.49 29.68
CA ALA A 493 16.24 -10.15 28.34
C ALA A 493 16.63 -8.72 27.93
N GLU A 494 16.48 -7.76 28.83
CA GLU A 494 16.89 -6.37 28.61
C GLU A 494 18.38 -6.24 28.30
N THR A 495 19.21 -7.04 28.95
CA THR A 495 20.68 -7.01 28.79
C THR A 495 21.16 -7.78 27.58
N TYR A 496 20.63 -8.99 27.34
CA TYR A 496 21.22 -9.95 26.43
C TYR A 496 20.39 -10.26 25.17
N SER A 497 19.09 -9.95 25.15
CA SER A 497 18.29 -10.25 23.97
C SER A 497 18.76 -9.45 22.76
N VAL A 498 18.97 -10.14 21.63
CA VAL A 498 19.35 -9.50 20.36
C VAL A 498 18.14 -8.96 19.60
N ASP A 499 16.94 -9.42 19.93
CA ASP A 499 15.70 -8.88 19.36
C ASP A 499 15.29 -7.60 20.11
N PRO A 500 15.11 -6.48 19.38
CA PRO A 500 14.80 -5.18 19.99
C PRO A 500 13.47 -5.18 20.78
N THR A 501 12.48 -5.95 20.31
CA THR A 501 11.15 -5.99 20.92
C THR A 501 11.19 -6.70 22.26
N THR A 502 11.74 -7.91 22.29
CA THR A 502 11.87 -8.67 23.55
C THR A 502 12.83 -7.99 24.53
N ARG A 503 13.85 -7.28 24.04
CA ARG A 503 14.73 -6.48 24.86
C ARG A 503 13.98 -5.34 25.55
N SER A 504 13.23 -4.54 24.81
CA SER A 504 12.51 -3.37 25.32
C SER A 504 11.36 -3.75 26.26
N LEU A 505 10.73 -4.90 26.02
CA LEU A 505 9.63 -5.44 26.83
C LEU A 505 10.12 -6.41 27.93
N ARG A 506 11.43 -6.41 28.23
CA ARG A 506 11.99 -7.29 29.27
C ARG A 506 11.59 -8.75 29.07
N GLY A 507 11.65 -9.22 27.81
CA GLY A 507 11.33 -10.59 27.43
C GLY A 507 9.85 -10.92 27.28
N GLU A 508 8.95 -10.02 27.66
CA GLU A 508 7.52 -10.26 27.56
C GLU A 508 7.08 -10.35 26.09
N VAL A 509 6.30 -11.39 25.79
CA VAL A 509 5.74 -11.63 24.46
C VAL A 509 4.23 -11.80 24.57
N PRO A 510 3.48 -11.52 23.49
CA PRO A 510 2.05 -11.82 23.46
C PRO A 510 1.79 -13.30 23.84
N PRO A 511 0.73 -13.59 24.60
CA PRO A 511 0.43 -14.96 25.01
C PRO A 511 0.39 -15.93 23.84
N ILE A 512 1.22 -16.96 23.90
CA ILE A 512 1.43 -17.96 22.84
C ILE A 512 0.28 -18.95 22.83
N GLN A 513 -0.35 -19.13 21.65
CA GLN A 513 -1.43 -20.11 21.45
C GLN A 513 -0.89 -21.45 20.95
N ARG A 514 -1.58 -22.54 21.22
CA ARG A 514 -1.34 -23.81 20.53
C ARG A 514 -1.80 -23.74 19.08
N TYR A 515 -1.12 -24.43 18.20
CA TYR A 515 -1.41 -24.48 16.77
C TYR A 515 -1.40 -23.10 16.09
N GLY A 516 -0.54 -22.20 16.60
CA GLY A 516 -0.34 -20.85 16.06
C GLY A 516 0.66 -20.77 14.88
N GLY A 517 1.20 -21.91 14.46
CA GLY A 517 2.13 -21.99 13.33
C GLY A 517 3.61 -22.02 13.69
N GLN A 518 3.95 -22.16 14.98
CA GLN A 518 5.33 -22.30 15.47
C GLN A 518 5.52 -23.60 16.28
N PRO A 519 5.46 -24.78 15.65
CA PRO A 519 5.33 -26.05 16.36
C PRO A 519 6.47 -26.35 17.33
N THR A 520 7.68 -25.91 17.04
CA THR A 520 8.84 -26.08 17.95
C THR A 520 8.68 -25.21 19.19
N LEU A 521 8.37 -23.91 19.04
CA LEU A 521 8.12 -23.00 20.16
C LEU A 521 6.93 -23.48 21.00
N GLU A 522 5.84 -23.83 20.34
CA GLU A 522 4.61 -24.28 20.99
C GLU A 522 4.83 -25.54 21.83
N ARG A 523 5.51 -26.54 21.28
CA ARG A 523 5.83 -27.77 22.00
C ARG A 523 6.64 -27.50 23.28
N GLU A 524 7.66 -26.67 23.18
CA GLU A 524 8.49 -26.31 24.34
C GLU A 524 7.68 -25.54 25.38
N VAL A 525 6.99 -24.48 24.94
CA VAL A 525 6.23 -23.59 25.83
C VAL A 525 5.13 -24.34 26.59
N PHE A 526 4.37 -25.19 25.88
CA PHE A 526 3.27 -25.97 26.50
C PHE A 526 3.76 -27.24 27.23
N GLY A 527 5.06 -27.55 27.17
CA GLY A 527 5.71 -28.56 27.99
C GLY A 527 6.15 -28.05 29.36
N LEU A 528 6.23 -26.73 29.54
CA LEU A 528 6.69 -26.09 30.78
C LEU A 528 5.55 -25.93 31.79
N GLN A 529 5.90 -26.05 33.07
CA GLN A 529 5.01 -25.65 34.17
C GLN A 529 5.16 -24.15 34.48
N PRO A 530 4.16 -23.51 35.11
CA PRO A 530 4.30 -22.15 35.60
C PRO A 530 5.52 -22.00 36.53
N GLY A 531 6.40 -21.03 36.25
CA GLY A 531 7.67 -20.81 36.94
C GLY A 531 8.84 -21.62 36.39
N GLU A 532 8.65 -22.43 35.38
CA GLU A 532 9.69 -23.27 34.77
C GLU A 532 10.43 -22.56 33.63
N LEU A 533 11.75 -22.86 33.56
CA LEU A 533 12.64 -22.38 32.51
C LEU A 533 12.89 -23.49 31.48
N SER A 534 12.79 -23.18 30.18
CA SER A 534 13.14 -24.14 29.12
C SER A 534 14.65 -24.42 29.08
N GLY A 535 15.03 -25.45 28.32
CA GLY A 535 16.39 -25.52 27.77
C GLY A 535 16.66 -24.41 26.76
N VAL A 536 17.84 -24.47 26.13
CA VAL A 536 18.12 -23.62 24.96
C VAL A 536 17.39 -24.20 23.75
N VAL A 537 16.44 -23.46 23.22
CA VAL A 537 15.62 -23.84 22.08
C VAL A 537 16.12 -23.16 20.82
N GLN A 538 16.43 -23.93 19.77
CA GLN A 538 16.79 -23.35 18.48
C GLN A 538 15.55 -23.25 17.58
N ILE A 539 15.31 -22.04 17.05
CA ILE A 539 14.25 -21.76 16.08
C ILE A 539 14.88 -20.98 14.93
N ALA A 540 14.92 -21.59 13.76
CA ALA A 540 15.64 -21.08 12.58
C ALA A 540 17.12 -20.77 12.91
N ASP A 541 17.56 -19.53 12.72
CA ASP A 541 18.92 -19.04 12.97
C ASP A 541 19.10 -18.43 14.38
N ARG A 542 18.10 -18.55 15.26
CA ARG A 542 18.09 -17.95 16.58
C ARG A 542 18.00 -19.00 17.68
N PHE A 543 18.54 -18.65 18.85
CA PHE A 543 18.47 -19.44 20.05
C PHE A 543 17.62 -18.70 21.08
N MET A 544 16.76 -19.43 21.78
CA MET A 544 15.82 -18.86 22.72
C MET A 544 15.92 -19.55 24.08
N VAL A 545 15.80 -18.75 25.13
CA VAL A 545 15.57 -19.22 26.50
C VAL A 545 14.20 -18.70 26.91
N ILE A 546 13.32 -19.61 27.32
CA ILE A 546 11.90 -19.34 27.56
C ILE A 546 11.58 -19.58 29.01
N PHE A 547 10.93 -18.63 29.65
CA PHE A 547 10.40 -18.76 31.00
C PHE A 547 8.88 -18.71 30.95
N CYS A 548 8.23 -19.73 31.50
CA CYS A 548 6.79 -19.82 31.57
C CYS A 548 6.26 -19.10 32.81
N GLU A 549 5.53 -18.01 32.64
CA GLU A 549 4.87 -17.31 33.75
C GLU A 549 3.54 -17.97 34.16
N GLY A 550 2.95 -18.75 33.25
CA GLY A 550 1.68 -19.43 33.46
C GLY A 550 0.81 -19.45 32.21
N PHE A 551 -0.45 -19.78 32.38
CA PHE A 551 -1.41 -19.90 31.29
C PHE A 551 -2.61 -18.98 31.53
N THR A 552 -3.22 -18.52 30.43
CA THR A 552 -4.52 -17.84 30.51
C THR A 552 -5.63 -18.84 30.70
N GLU A 553 -6.74 -18.41 31.29
CA GLU A 553 -7.95 -19.23 31.27
C GLU A 553 -8.46 -19.37 29.81
N PRO A 554 -8.98 -20.55 29.44
CA PRO A 554 -9.64 -20.73 28.16
C PRO A 554 -10.90 -19.88 28.08
N ALA A 555 -11.27 -19.45 26.88
CA ALA A 555 -12.52 -18.73 26.66
C ALA A 555 -13.73 -19.60 27.02
N LYS A 556 -14.73 -19.01 27.66
CA LYS A 556 -15.99 -19.70 28.04
C LYS A 556 -16.94 -19.76 26.84
N VAL A 557 -16.56 -20.51 25.82
CA VAL A 557 -17.32 -20.73 24.58
C VAL A 557 -17.43 -22.23 24.33
N SER A 558 -18.63 -22.74 24.02
CA SER A 558 -18.78 -24.15 23.68
C SER A 558 -18.37 -24.39 22.23
N PHE A 559 -17.82 -25.58 21.96
CA PHE A 559 -17.42 -25.97 20.62
C PHE A 559 -18.58 -25.90 19.61
N GLU A 560 -19.79 -26.34 20.03
CA GLU A 560 -20.96 -26.36 19.14
C GLU A 560 -21.44 -24.96 18.75
N GLU A 561 -21.24 -23.95 19.61
CA GLU A 561 -21.61 -22.54 19.28
C GLU A 561 -20.78 -21.96 18.16
N VAL A 562 -19.52 -22.38 18.03
CA VAL A 562 -18.55 -21.79 17.07
C VAL A 562 -18.15 -22.77 15.96
N ARG A 563 -18.70 -23.98 15.97
CA ARG A 563 -18.32 -25.06 15.06
C ARG A 563 -18.46 -24.67 13.59
N SER A 564 -19.58 -24.02 13.22
CA SER A 564 -19.82 -23.60 11.84
C SER A 564 -18.81 -22.54 11.40
N GLU A 565 -18.58 -21.55 12.25
CA GLU A 565 -17.61 -20.47 11.97
C GLU A 565 -16.18 -21.03 11.82
N LEU A 566 -15.79 -21.94 12.72
CA LEU A 566 -14.49 -22.60 12.63
C LEU A 566 -14.36 -23.47 11.37
N TYR A 567 -15.43 -24.19 11.00
CA TYR A 567 -15.43 -24.98 9.78
C TYR A 567 -15.19 -24.14 8.54
N ASP A 568 -15.91 -23.02 8.42
CA ASP A 568 -15.79 -22.10 7.29
C ASP A 568 -14.40 -21.46 7.23
N ASP A 569 -13.85 -21.02 8.36
CA ASP A 569 -12.50 -20.45 8.44
C ASP A 569 -11.41 -21.45 8.05
N ILE A 570 -11.54 -22.69 8.50
CA ILE A 570 -10.58 -23.76 8.15
C ILE A 570 -10.69 -24.12 6.68
N LEU A 571 -11.92 -24.30 6.18
CA LEU A 571 -12.19 -24.64 4.79
C LEU A 571 -11.54 -23.59 3.87
N GLU A 572 -11.75 -22.32 4.18
CA GLU A 572 -11.17 -21.24 3.40
C GLU A 572 -9.62 -21.24 3.41
N LYS A 573 -9.03 -21.40 4.60
CA LYS A 573 -7.56 -21.49 4.72
C LYS A 573 -7.01 -22.66 3.92
N LYS A 574 -7.62 -23.83 4.03
CA LYS A 574 -7.22 -25.02 3.28
C LYS A 574 -7.42 -24.83 1.78
N GLN A 575 -8.56 -24.29 1.36
CA GLN A 575 -8.81 -24.00 -0.06
C GLN A 575 -7.76 -23.05 -0.62
N ARG A 576 -7.39 -22.01 0.12
CA ARG A 576 -6.36 -21.05 -0.30
C ARG A 576 -5.00 -21.74 -0.51
N VAL A 577 -4.59 -22.60 0.42
CA VAL A 577 -3.34 -23.37 0.31
C VAL A 577 -3.38 -24.32 -0.89
N GLU A 578 -4.46 -25.05 -1.05
CA GLU A 578 -4.60 -26.00 -2.16
C GLU A 578 -4.71 -25.30 -3.53
N MET A 579 -5.39 -24.17 -3.62
CA MET A 579 -5.42 -23.34 -4.83
C MET A 579 -4.02 -22.85 -5.21
N ALA A 580 -3.26 -22.35 -4.22
CA ALA A 580 -1.88 -21.89 -4.46
C ALA A 580 -0.97 -23.03 -4.91
N ARG A 581 -1.08 -24.20 -4.26
CA ARG A 581 -0.35 -25.41 -4.62
C ARG A 581 -0.69 -25.91 -6.03
N TYR A 582 -1.98 -25.96 -6.33
CA TYR A 582 -2.47 -26.39 -7.63
C TYR A 582 -1.99 -25.44 -8.74
N PHE A 583 -2.10 -24.15 -8.53
CA PHE A 583 -1.64 -23.14 -9.50
C PHE A 583 -0.12 -23.20 -9.70
N THR A 584 0.66 -23.35 -8.64
CA THR A 584 2.12 -23.52 -8.72
C THR A 584 2.49 -24.77 -9.53
N HIS A 585 1.77 -25.86 -9.31
CA HIS A 585 1.97 -27.08 -10.09
C HIS A 585 1.56 -26.90 -11.55
N LEU A 586 0.42 -26.26 -11.80
CA LEU A 586 -0.09 -25.98 -13.14
C LEU A 586 0.92 -25.15 -13.94
N ARG A 587 1.42 -24.07 -13.35
CA ARG A 587 2.44 -23.21 -13.96
C ARG A 587 3.77 -23.96 -14.15
N GLY A 588 4.24 -24.67 -13.14
CA GLY A 588 5.50 -25.42 -13.18
C GLY A 588 5.54 -26.59 -14.18
N SER A 589 4.37 -27.14 -14.52
CA SER A 589 4.23 -28.22 -15.50
C SER A 589 3.95 -27.74 -16.93
N ALA A 590 3.73 -26.44 -17.14
CA ALA A 590 3.40 -25.89 -18.44
C ALA A 590 4.65 -25.57 -19.28
N ALA A 591 4.51 -25.66 -20.62
CA ALA A 591 5.43 -25.05 -21.56
C ALA A 591 5.01 -23.59 -21.77
N ILE A 592 5.87 -22.64 -21.45
CA ILE A 592 5.58 -21.21 -21.57
C ILE A 592 6.77 -20.55 -22.28
N ASP A 593 6.51 -20.01 -23.47
CA ASP A 593 7.45 -19.13 -24.16
C ASP A 593 6.93 -17.70 -24.10
N ASN A 594 7.65 -16.83 -23.41
CA ASN A 594 7.34 -15.40 -23.32
C ASN A 594 8.35 -14.63 -24.16
N PHE A 595 7.97 -14.25 -25.37
CA PHE A 595 8.85 -13.58 -26.31
C PHE A 595 9.09 -12.11 -25.96
N LEU A 596 8.20 -11.49 -25.19
CA LEU A 596 8.36 -10.12 -24.71
C LEU A 596 9.47 -10.03 -23.64
N ALA A 597 9.51 -11.00 -22.73
CA ALA A 597 10.53 -11.09 -21.70
C ALA A 597 11.78 -11.88 -22.15
N GLY A 598 11.75 -12.51 -23.33
CA GLY A 598 12.82 -13.36 -23.81
C GLY A 598 13.03 -14.62 -22.97
N THR A 599 12.00 -15.12 -22.29
CA THR A 599 12.08 -16.30 -21.43
C THR A 599 11.34 -17.49 -22.01
N SER A 600 11.87 -18.70 -21.79
CA SER A 600 11.24 -19.95 -22.20
C SER A 600 11.31 -20.94 -21.03
N GLN A 601 10.17 -21.55 -20.74
CA GLN A 601 10.02 -22.60 -19.74
C GLN A 601 9.52 -23.87 -20.42
N ALA A 602 10.35 -24.92 -20.45
CA ALA A 602 9.90 -26.24 -20.87
C ALA A 602 9.30 -27.02 -19.68
N PRO A 603 8.29 -27.88 -19.90
CA PRO A 603 7.83 -28.78 -18.86
C PRO A 603 8.97 -29.67 -18.37
N PRO A 604 9.03 -30.06 -17.09
CA PRO A 604 10.08 -30.92 -16.57
C PRO A 604 10.12 -32.22 -17.37
N LYS A 605 11.33 -32.60 -17.83
CA LYS A 605 11.58 -33.87 -18.54
C LYS A 605 11.33 -35.03 -17.58
N GLY A 606 10.10 -35.46 -17.42
CA GLY A 606 9.67 -36.64 -16.71
C GLY A 606 8.85 -37.50 -17.66
N GLY A 607 9.23 -38.77 -17.77
CA GLY A 607 8.63 -39.71 -18.73
C GLY A 607 7.11 -39.79 -18.65
N PRO A 608 6.47 -40.35 -19.68
CA PRO A 608 5.03 -40.49 -19.76
C PRO A 608 4.55 -41.36 -18.61
N GLY A 609 3.76 -40.82 -17.68
CA GLY A 609 3.01 -41.65 -16.78
C GLY A 609 3.17 -41.46 -15.29
N ARG A 610 3.67 -40.36 -14.78
CA ARG A 610 3.22 -39.94 -13.45
C ARG A 610 2.04 -39.01 -13.66
N GLY A 611 0.86 -39.61 -13.58
CA GLY A 611 -0.39 -38.90 -13.37
C GLY A 611 -0.18 -37.85 -12.28
N MET A 612 -0.98 -36.80 -12.27
CA MET A 612 -1.03 -35.84 -11.15
C MET A 612 -0.72 -36.62 -9.88
N PRO A 613 0.25 -36.17 -9.06
CA PRO A 613 0.42 -36.80 -7.75
C PRO A 613 -0.98 -36.88 -7.16
N ASP A 614 -1.34 -38.10 -6.77
CA ASP A 614 -2.69 -38.42 -6.28
C ASP A 614 -3.04 -37.32 -5.26
N LEU A 615 -3.91 -36.41 -5.66
CA LEU A 615 -4.41 -35.32 -4.81
C LEU A 615 -5.45 -35.89 -3.87
N THR A 616 -5.18 -37.09 -3.33
CA THR A 616 -5.95 -37.61 -2.22
C THR A 616 -5.83 -36.59 -1.08
N PRO A 617 -6.97 -36.09 -0.60
CA PRO A 617 -6.99 -35.19 0.54
C PRO A 617 -6.33 -35.89 1.73
N GLY A 618 -5.17 -35.41 2.18
CA GLY A 618 -4.45 -36.02 3.30
C GLY A 618 -2.94 -36.19 3.13
N ALA A 619 -2.36 -35.95 1.94
CA ALA A 619 -0.92 -35.96 1.78
C ALA A 619 -0.33 -34.70 2.47
N THR A 620 0.31 -34.89 3.61
CA THR A 620 1.05 -33.87 4.35
C THR A 620 2.11 -33.24 3.45
N MET A 621 2.04 -31.92 3.28
CA MET A 621 3.10 -31.15 2.62
C MET A 621 4.44 -31.38 3.32
N PRO A 622 5.56 -31.46 2.59
CA PRO A 622 6.88 -31.30 3.19
C PRO A 622 6.92 -29.94 3.92
N GLN A 623 7.31 -29.96 5.17
CA GLN A 623 7.28 -28.80 6.07
C GLN A 623 8.01 -27.55 5.51
N SER A 624 9.03 -27.75 4.64
CA SER A 624 9.79 -26.68 4.00
C SER A 624 8.99 -25.82 2.99
N VAL A 625 7.96 -26.38 2.35
CA VAL A 625 7.14 -25.65 1.36
C VAL A 625 5.98 -24.91 2.04
N ALA A 626 5.45 -25.47 3.14
CA ALA A 626 4.44 -24.80 3.95
C ALA A 626 5.00 -23.55 4.64
N ASP A 627 6.24 -23.60 5.11
CA ASP A 627 6.92 -22.47 5.77
C ASP A 627 7.22 -21.29 4.85
N ASP A 628 7.47 -21.53 3.55
CA ASP A 628 7.72 -20.46 2.58
C ASP A 628 6.44 -19.75 2.10
N LEU A 629 5.28 -20.44 2.14
CA LEU A 629 3.98 -19.87 1.76
C LEU A 629 3.29 -19.12 2.91
N VAL A 630 3.65 -19.43 4.16
CA VAL A 630 3.09 -18.83 5.38
C VAL A 630 3.90 -17.64 5.88
N LYS A 631 5.15 -17.46 5.42
CA LYS A 631 5.93 -16.26 5.76
C LYS A 631 5.27 -15.05 5.11
N PRO A 632 4.77 -14.07 5.91
CA PRO A 632 4.54 -12.75 5.36
C PRO A 632 5.88 -12.31 4.78
N ARG A 633 5.93 -11.93 3.52
CA ARG A 633 7.10 -11.25 2.94
C ARG A 633 7.43 -10.13 3.91
N ALA A 634 8.52 -10.31 4.67
CA ALA A 634 9.06 -9.26 5.50
C ALA A 634 9.25 -8.06 4.59
N GLY A 635 8.50 -7.01 4.87
CA GLY A 635 8.69 -5.72 4.25
C GLY A 635 10.19 -5.45 4.31
N SER A 636 10.76 -5.05 3.20
CA SER A 636 12.16 -4.71 3.02
C SER A 636 12.69 -4.07 4.30
N ARG A 637 13.64 -4.71 4.97
CA ARG A 637 14.39 -4.15 6.08
C ARG A 637 14.93 -2.80 5.61
N ARG A 638 14.41 -1.72 6.15
CA ARG A 638 15.10 -0.44 6.15
C ARG A 638 16.49 -0.72 6.75
N PRO A 639 17.58 -0.39 6.07
CA PRO A 639 18.87 -0.35 6.72
C PRO A 639 18.75 0.66 7.86
N ALA A 640 19.27 0.31 9.02
CA ALA A 640 19.34 1.19 10.18
C ALA A 640 19.95 2.52 9.71
N ALA A 641 19.18 3.57 9.75
CA ALA A 641 19.65 4.92 9.50
C ALA A 641 20.62 5.26 10.62
N SER A 642 21.90 5.36 10.28
CA SER A 642 22.81 6.22 11.00
C SER A 642 22.19 7.62 11.05
N GLN A 643 22.17 8.22 12.21
CA GLN A 643 21.63 9.54 12.50
C GLN A 643 22.13 10.57 11.48
N GLY A 644 21.24 11.01 10.64
CA GLY A 644 21.38 12.16 9.78
C GLY A 644 19.97 12.59 9.41
N VAL A 645 19.45 13.56 10.15
CA VAL A 645 18.15 14.17 9.90
C VAL A 645 18.20 14.84 8.54
N VAL A 646 17.61 14.19 7.53
CA VAL A 646 17.28 14.84 6.28
C VAL A 646 15.79 15.14 6.33
N PRO A 647 15.37 16.42 6.28
CA PRO A 647 13.95 16.75 6.26
C PRO A 647 13.34 16.18 4.99
N ALA A 648 12.23 15.48 5.15
CA ALA A 648 11.37 15.05 4.04
C ALA A 648 10.79 16.29 3.35
N THR A 649 11.50 16.80 2.36
CA THR A 649 10.91 17.69 1.38
C THR A 649 10.14 16.83 0.39
N HIS A 650 8.85 17.06 0.35
CA HIS A 650 7.91 16.53 -0.62
C HIS A 650 8.50 16.55 -2.04
N LEU A 651 8.74 15.34 -2.60
CA LEU A 651 8.77 15.14 -4.03
C LEU A 651 7.33 14.77 -4.43
N ALA A 652 6.50 15.78 -4.58
CA ALA A 652 5.31 15.70 -5.41
C ALA A 652 5.61 16.45 -6.72
N PRO A 653 5.00 16.02 -7.86
CA PRO A 653 5.26 16.57 -9.18
C PRO A 653 4.98 18.05 -9.27
#